data_635c3923b739e320f9b93e0dcad69e1b
#
_entry.id   635c3923b739e320f9b93e0dcad69e1b
#
_cell.length_a   1.000
_cell.length_b   1.000
_cell.length_c   1.000
_cell.angle_alpha   90.00
_cell.angle_beta   90.00
_cell.angle_gamma   90.00
#
_symmetry.space_group_name_H-M   'P 1'
#
loop_
_entity.id
_entity.type
_entity.pdbx_description
1 polymer ?
#
loop_
_entity_poly.entity_id
_entity_poly.type
_entity_poly.pdbx_seq_one_letter_code
_entity_poly.pdbx_strand_id
1 'polypeptide(L)'
;MIIEFFGPPGSGKTTFAHTLAEQLRGKGYNAKVALSYKPSTRAGSFDLGIFLFVSRIVSALFSTAGILLSSIGRLDDISGSLSMVRLIPPKKRIWRARIWRYILHLSRRWNAAKKSPEIVIFDQGYVQAIGSLAMFNGGTDREALEKALSLAPPADLTVRLVVPSAVVESRLRQRMENEPPAERIFEADLNVNMSSFGVFESINDLLAISGRKVFSAENADSQSGLKSICKVEKQVISALSRMDKACANRDQESAPVAHAGFIDSRVSRKSPGHPAGGVPTATPRRNKDVGSRLARASVFALLIYIGGAGLTSLAQLAIARLIGPRDYGIYAYVLAWTSVLAYLATLGFNVSLLRFVPAYRANGRLDLARGVIKFALQRSLLAATLFGMAGAGLVLFFSEQAQPDHTQRGLELSILLGMAAVPLITAYAIGATLVRAFGGVVSALLPERIVRDGLLLILVAIMAKSGLWAVHAPEVMLAVLASSAITVGLVFITARKLEPPGLRQAQPAYEPRGWWLAVPPLMLITGLDVFVSRAGVLVLGWTNHIREAGIFALALNVAMLVGLSRIAVATMFSPTAADLHARGDQKGLQQLFARATLLSAGGAIVVAIPMMLIAEPFLAFFGEGFAAGAPIARVLILGYVFVALCGPQQNLLAMTGNEWAAATTMIAGAAANIIACAVGVEIYGPIGAAVGVALALAIWNVAMAVYIGKRLKILPGLVSAVLSIRLSAIGGQQWNWLLRAGK
;
A
#
# COMPACT_ATOMS: atom_id res chain seq x y z
N MET A 1 22.12 12.88 20.86
CA MET A 1 22.11 12.18 22.18
C MET A 1 20.91 11.22 22.22
N ILE A 2 21.12 9.99 22.70
CA ILE A 2 20.08 8.96 22.81
C ILE A 2 19.82 8.66 24.28
N ILE A 3 18.54 8.74 24.69
CA ILE A 3 18.07 8.41 26.05
C ILE A 3 17.11 7.25 25.92
N GLU A 4 17.30 6.17 26.71
CA GLU A 4 16.33 5.06 26.76
C GLU A 4 15.78 4.86 28.16
N PHE A 5 14.48 4.54 28.22
CA PHE A 5 13.79 4.19 29.45
C PHE A 5 13.48 2.69 29.51
N PHE A 6 13.62 2.10 30.70
CA PHE A 6 13.19 0.74 30.96
C PHE A 6 12.56 0.60 32.36
N GLY A 7 11.82 -0.50 32.55
CA GLY A 7 11.12 -0.81 33.78
C GLY A 7 9.85 -1.61 33.55
N PRO A 8 9.15 -2.07 34.59
CA PRO A 8 7.96 -2.91 34.45
C PRO A 8 6.83 -2.24 33.65
N PRO A 9 5.95 -3.02 33.01
CA PRO A 9 4.72 -2.51 32.41
C PRO A 9 3.92 -1.72 33.47
N GLY A 10 3.28 -0.62 33.07
CA GLY A 10 2.55 0.23 34.02
C GLY A 10 3.40 1.24 34.83
N SER A 11 4.74 1.23 34.68
CA SER A 11 5.61 2.19 35.39
C SER A 11 5.54 3.65 34.88
N GLY A 12 4.80 3.95 33.81
CA GLY A 12 4.58 5.31 33.31
C GLY A 12 5.66 5.84 32.38
N LYS A 13 6.48 4.97 31.76
CA LYS A 13 7.59 5.33 30.86
C LYS A 13 7.19 6.33 29.77
N THR A 14 6.09 6.08 29.09
CA THR A 14 5.62 6.93 27.99
C THR A 14 5.26 8.33 28.47
N THR A 15 4.54 8.45 29.57
CA THR A 15 4.19 9.75 30.17
C THR A 15 5.46 10.48 30.59
N PHE A 16 6.36 9.81 31.29
CA PHE A 16 7.62 10.38 31.75
C PHE A 16 8.49 10.87 30.59
N ALA A 17 8.63 10.07 29.52
CA ALA A 17 9.40 10.44 28.33
C ALA A 17 8.82 11.67 27.62
N HIS A 18 7.49 11.76 27.49
CA HIS A 18 6.84 12.94 26.89
C HIS A 18 7.01 14.20 27.73
N THR A 19 6.82 14.11 29.06
CA THR A 19 6.99 15.27 29.96
C THR A 19 8.45 15.74 29.97
N LEU A 20 9.42 14.82 30.00
CA LEU A 20 10.84 15.16 29.88
C LEU A 20 11.15 15.87 28.55
N ALA A 21 10.60 15.36 27.42
CA ALA A 21 10.80 15.99 26.12
C ALA A 21 10.20 17.40 26.06
N GLU A 22 9.04 17.64 26.70
CA GLU A 22 8.41 18.94 26.79
C GLU A 22 9.24 19.93 27.62
N GLN A 23 9.77 19.49 28.77
CA GLN A 23 10.65 20.32 29.60
C GLN A 23 11.95 20.70 28.89
N LEU A 24 12.58 19.74 28.21
CA LEU A 24 13.79 20.00 27.42
C LEU A 24 13.52 21.00 26.28
N ARG A 25 12.38 20.87 25.60
CA ARG A 25 11.98 21.84 24.55
C ARG A 25 11.73 23.23 25.12
N GLY A 26 11.08 23.31 26.29
CA GLY A 26 10.86 24.57 27.00
C GLY A 26 12.17 25.32 27.37
N LYS A 27 13.29 24.57 27.45
CA LYS A 27 14.64 25.12 27.66
C LYS A 27 15.46 25.32 26.37
N GLY A 28 14.83 25.20 25.21
CA GLY A 28 15.46 25.46 23.91
C GLY A 28 16.19 24.25 23.28
N TYR A 29 16.14 23.06 23.90
CA TYR A 29 16.75 21.87 23.32
C TYR A 29 15.81 21.18 22.32
N ASN A 30 16.35 20.73 21.18
CA ASN A 30 15.57 19.98 20.22
C ASN A 30 15.47 18.50 20.67
N ALA A 31 14.36 18.16 21.39
CA ALA A 31 14.11 16.84 21.96
C ALA A 31 12.85 16.21 21.36
N LYS A 32 12.93 14.92 20.97
CA LYS A 32 11.77 14.17 20.45
C LYS A 32 11.69 12.77 21.05
N VAL A 33 10.44 12.29 21.23
CA VAL A 33 10.18 10.90 21.63
C VAL A 33 10.02 10.05 20.38
N ALA A 34 10.78 8.96 20.29
CA ALA A 34 10.78 8.05 19.16
C ALA A 34 10.03 6.76 19.51
N LEU A 35 9.21 6.26 18.57
CA LEU A 35 8.45 5.00 18.67
C LEU A 35 7.42 4.96 19.82
N SER A 36 7.04 6.11 20.38
CA SER A 36 6.02 6.17 21.41
C SER A 36 4.62 5.96 20.84
N TYR A 37 3.88 5.05 21.45
CA TYR A 37 2.46 4.85 21.16
C TYR A 37 1.65 5.60 22.23
N LYS A 38 1.12 6.75 21.87
CA LYS A 38 0.15 7.45 22.72
C LYS A 38 -1.24 6.91 22.36
N PRO A 39 -1.97 6.22 23.25
CA PRO A 39 -3.34 5.83 22.98
C PRO A 39 -4.14 7.11 22.71
N SER A 40 -4.77 7.21 21.54
CA SER A 40 -5.66 8.33 21.28
C SER A 40 -6.90 8.16 22.14
N THR A 41 -7.11 9.05 23.10
CA THR A 41 -8.35 9.21 23.86
C THR A 41 -9.45 9.78 22.93
N ARG A 42 -9.89 9.02 21.95
CA ARG A 42 -11.15 9.26 21.25
C ARG A 42 -12.07 8.10 21.57
N ALA A 43 -12.84 8.30 22.63
CA ALA A 43 -14.05 7.54 22.91
C ALA A 43 -15.04 7.81 21.76
N GLY A 44 -15.24 6.82 20.91
CA GLY A 44 -16.29 6.76 19.92
C GLY A 44 -16.69 5.31 19.83
N SER A 45 -17.77 4.97 20.51
CA SER A 45 -18.36 3.64 20.58
C SER A 45 -18.89 3.19 19.22
N PHE A 46 -18.19 2.30 18.57
CA PHE A 46 -18.77 1.33 17.63
C PHE A 46 -17.93 0.05 17.71
N ASP A 47 -18.60 -1.06 17.94
CA ASP A 47 -18.02 -2.38 18.13
C ASP A 47 -17.55 -2.97 16.78
N LEU A 48 -16.42 -2.47 16.27
CA LEU A 48 -15.75 -2.90 15.04
C LEU A 48 -14.56 -3.84 15.33
N GLY A 49 -14.65 -4.67 16.36
CA GLY A 49 -13.54 -5.49 16.87
C GLY A 49 -12.82 -6.32 15.81
N ILE A 50 -13.56 -6.99 14.93
CA ILE A 50 -12.98 -7.85 13.87
C ILE A 50 -12.32 -7.00 12.77
N PHE A 51 -12.91 -5.89 12.38
CA PHE A 51 -12.37 -5.00 11.35
C PHE A 51 -11.05 -4.34 11.79
N LEU A 52 -11.00 -3.85 13.03
CA LEU A 52 -9.78 -3.31 13.63
C LEU A 52 -8.69 -4.39 13.76
N PHE A 53 -9.07 -5.62 14.05
CA PHE A 53 -8.17 -6.77 14.11
C PHE A 53 -7.55 -7.08 12.74
N VAL A 54 -8.38 -7.21 11.70
CA VAL A 54 -7.93 -7.47 10.32
C VAL A 54 -7.10 -6.29 9.77
N SER A 55 -7.53 -5.05 10.00
CA SER A 55 -6.77 -3.87 9.57
C SER A 55 -5.40 -3.77 10.26
N ARG A 56 -5.30 -4.17 11.54
CA ARG A 56 -4.04 -4.24 12.29
C ARG A 56 -3.13 -5.36 11.78
N ILE A 57 -3.68 -6.55 11.46
CA ILE A 57 -2.90 -7.63 10.83
C ILE A 57 -2.39 -7.20 9.46
N VAL A 58 -3.24 -6.66 8.62
CA VAL A 58 -2.87 -6.17 7.28
C VAL A 58 -1.83 -5.05 7.38
N SER A 59 -2.06 -4.05 8.23
CA SER A 59 -1.09 -2.99 8.50
C SER A 59 0.23 -3.53 9.07
N ALA A 60 0.15 -4.56 9.92
CA ALA A 60 1.31 -5.24 10.48
C ALA A 60 2.11 -5.98 9.39
N LEU A 61 1.46 -6.70 8.50
CA LEU A 61 2.09 -7.38 7.36
C LEU A 61 2.73 -6.38 6.40
N PHE A 62 2.00 -5.32 6.02
CA PHE A 62 2.52 -4.26 5.15
C PHE A 62 3.71 -3.52 5.76
N SER A 63 3.64 -3.15 7.04
CA SER A 63 4.76 -2.49 7.71
C SER A 63 5.96 -3.42 7.84
N THR A 64 5.74 -4.72 8.08
CA THR A 64 6.82 -5.72 8.18
C THR A 64 7.46 -5.95 6.81
N ALA A 65 6.67 -6.12 5.75
CA ALA A 65 7.17 -6.23 4.38
C ALA A 65 7.96 -4.97 3.96
N GLY A 66 7.44 -3.77 4.23
CA GLY A 66 8.13 -2.51 3.99
C GLY A 66 9.44 -2.39 4.77
N ILE A 67 9.47 -2.91 5.99
CA ILE A 67 10.68 -2.94 6.82
C ILE A 67 11.70 -3.93 6.27
N LEU A 68 11.31 -5.14 5.93
CA LEU A 68 12.19 -6.15 5.33
C LEU A 68 12.76 -5.67 3.98
N LEU A 69 11.91 -5.16 3.11
CA LEU A 69 12.29 -4.63 1.81
C LEU A 69 13.32 -3.48 1.88
N SER A 70 13.22 -2.62 2.89
CA SER A 70 14.17 -1.52 3.09
C SER A 70 15.41 -1.92 3.92
N SER A 71 15.42 -3.12 4.52
CA SER A 71 16.55 -3.67 5.30
C SER A 71 17.46 -4.59 4.49
N ILE A 72 17.11 -4.93 3.24
CA ILE A 72 17.93 -5.81 2.38
C ILE A 72 19.34 -5.24 2.10
N GLY A 73 19.56 -3.93 2.29
CA GLY A 73 20.89 -3.33 2.26
C GLY A 73 21.66 -3.37 3.59
N ARG A 74 21.11 -3.96 4.65
CA ARG A 74 21.67 -4.03 6.00
C ARG A 74 21.31 -5.35 6.67
N LEU A 75 21.91 -6.42 6.18
CA LEU A 75 21.70 -7.77 6.69
C LEU A 75 22.05 -7.89 8.18
N ASP A 76 22.97 -7.07 8.67
CA ASP A 76 23.42 -7.05 10.07
C ASP A 76 22.28 -6.64 11.04
N ASP A 77 21.43 -5.69 10.68
CA ASP A 77 20.29 -5.27 11.50
C ASP A 77 19.24 -6.41 11.64
N ILE A 78 19.07 -7.19 10.57
CA ILE A 78 18.13 -8.33 10.56
C ILE A 78 18.74 -9.49 11.37
N SER A 79 20.01 -9.80 11.14
CA SER A 79 20.70 -10.91 11.84
C SER A 79 20.78 -10.64 13.34
N GLY A 80 21.12 -9.41 13.75
CA GLY A 80 21.19 -9.01 15.16
C GLY A 80 19.83 -9.07 15.86
N SER A 81 18.76 -8.57 15.22
CA SER A 81 17.40 -8.63 15.77
C SER A 81 16.87 -10.06 15.89
N LEU A 82 17.18 -10.92 14.92
CA LEU A 82 16.78 -12.33 14.94
C LEU A 82 17.56 -13.12 16.01
N SER A 83 18.85 -12.81 16.20
CA SER A 83 19.69 -13.42 17.22
C SER A 83 19.18 -13.13 18.63
N MET A 84 18.73 -11.90 18.92
CA MET A 84 18.12 -11.57 20.22
C MET A 84 16.86 -12.41 20.50
N VAL A 85 15.97 -12.58 19.52
CA VAL A 85 14.75 -13.37 19.66
C VAL A 85 15.05 -14.88 19.75
N ARG A 86 16.13 -15.35 19.13
CA ARG A 86 16.58 -16.76 19.25
C ARG A 86 17.20 -17.06 20.60
N LEU A 87 17.93 -16.10 21.17
CA LEU A 87 18.52 -16.25 22.53
C LEU A 87 17.44 -16.34 23.61
N ILE A 88 16.38 -15.52 23.50
CA ILE A 88 15.30 -15.48 24.49
C ILE A 88 13.96 -15.65 23.75
N PRO A 89 13.58 -16.87 23.35
CA PRO A 89 12.38 -17.07 22.55
C PRO A 89 11.11 -17.01 23.42
N PRO A 90 10.18 -16.07 23.17
CA PRO A 90 8.87 -16.05 23.83
C PRO A 90 8.11 -17.37 23.65
N LYS A 91 7.36 -17.82 24.65
CA LYS A 91 6.60 -19.10 24.60
C LYS A 91 5.59 -19.12 23.45
N LYS A 92 4.80 -18.05 23.27
CA LYS A 92 3.80 -17.96 22.19
C LYS A 92 4.45 -17.42 20.89
N ARG A 93 4.24 -18.09 19.75
CA ARG A 93 4.80 -17.71 18.44
C ARG A 93 4.40 -16.29 18.01
N ILE A 94 3.19 -15.83 18.36
CA ILE A 94 2.70 -14.49 18.04
C ILE A 94 3.55 -13.39 18.71
N TRP A 95 4.02 -13.63 19.95
CA TRP A 95 4.88 -12.73 20.68
C TRP A 95 6.30 -12.69 20.08
N ARG A 96 6.80 -13.83 19.57
CA ARG A 96 8.09 -13.87 18.84
C ARG A 96 8.08 -12.94 17.64
N ALA A 97 7.05 -13.06 16.79
CA ALA A 97 6.90 -12.21 15.60
C ALA A 97 6.71 -10.72 15.98
N ARG A 98 5.91 -10.43 17.00
CA ARG A 98 5.61 -9.07 17.45
C ARG A 98 6.86 -8.36 17.99
N ILE A 99 7.61 -9.02 18.88
CA ILE A 99 8.79 -8.42 19.50
C ILE A 99 9.93 -8.33 18.49
N TRP A 100 10.13 -9.36 17.64
CA TRP A 100 11.10 -9.29 16.55
C TRP A 100 10.86 -8.09 15.63
N ARG A 101 9.61 -7.88 15.20
CA ARG A 101 9.22 -6.71 14.41
C ARG A 101 9.52 -5.41 15.15
N TYR A 102 9.25 -5.37 16.45
CA TYR A 102 9.53 -4.19 17.26
C TYR A 102 11.04 -3.90 17.30
N ILE A 103 11.88 -4.90 17.58
CA ILE A 103 13.35 -4.75 17.62
C ILE A 103 13.89 -4.28 16.26
N LEU A 104 13.36 -4.80 15.15
CA LEU A 104 13.75 -4.40 13.81
C LEU A 104 13.37 -2.92 13.53
N HIS A 105 12.22 -2.47 14.01
CA HIS A 105 11.82 -1.06 13.96
C HIS A 105 12.73 -0.18 14.81
N LEU A 106 13.04 -0.66 15.99
CA LEU A 106 13.91 0.01 16.96
C LEU A 106 15.32 0.21 16.38
N SER A 107 15.91 -0.83 15.78
CA SER A 107 17.23 -0.77 15.13
C SER A 107 17.32 0.38 14.12
N ARG A 108 16.31 0.54 13.27
CA ARG A 108 16.27 1.62 12.29
C ARG A 108 16.21 3.00 12.91
N ARG A 109 15.32 3.17 13.89
CA ARG A 109 15.16 4.46 14.58
C ARG A 109 16.39 4.80 15.38
N TRP A 110 17.02 3.79 15.97
CA TRP A 110 18.26 3.94 16.72
C TRP A 110 19.43 4.40 15.83
N ASN A 111 19.62 3.76 14.68
CA ASN A 111 20.62 4.13 13.70
C ASN A 111 20.37 5.53 13.09
N ALA A 112 19.12 5.93 12.95
CA ALA A 112 18.77 7.30 12.55
C ALA A 112 19.08 8.32 13.67
N ALA A 113 18.80 7.94 14.94
CA ALA A 113 19.05 8.78 16.11
C ALA A 113 20.57 9.00 16.33
N LYS A 114 21.41 7.99 16.11
CA LYS A 114 22.88 8.14 16.17
C LYS A 114 23.44 9.20 15.22
N LYS A 115 22.78 9.46 14.11
CA LYS A 115 23.18 10.43 13.07
C LYS A 115 22.52 11.80 13.24
N SER A 116 21.60 11.93 14.20
CA SER A 116 20.84 13.16 14.44
C SER A 116 21.53 14.01 15.51
N PRO A 117 21.62 15.34 15.34
CA PRO A 117 22.08 16.25 16.38
C PRO A 117 21.06 16.44 17.51
N GLU A 118 19.85 15.92 17.37
CA GLU A 118 18.76 16.08 18.31
C GLU A 118 18.88 15.13 19.51
N ILE A 119 18.19 15.47 20.60
CA ILE A 119 17.97 14.54 21.72
C ILE A 119 16.83 13.60 21.35
N VAL A 120 17.13 12.31 21.21
CA VAL A 120 16.12 11.30 20.88
C VAL A 120 15.85 10.42 22.09
N ILE A 121 14.61 10.43 22.55
CA ILE A 121 14.16 9.70 23.73
C ILE A 121 13.37 8.47 23.31
N PHE A 122 13.79 7.28 23.73
CA PHE A 122 13.07 6.04 23.54
C PHE A 122 12.40 5.63 24.84
N ASP A 123 11.07 5.72 24.88
CA ASP A 123 10.27 5.25 26.02
C ASP A 123 10.27 3.72 26.17
N GLN A 124 10.61 3.03 25.09
CA GLN A 124 10.88 1.60 25.04
C GLN A 124 12.10 1.35 24.14
N GLY A 125 13.29 1.34 24.74
CA GLY A 125 14.56 1.08 24.04
C GLY A 125 14.91 -0.41 23.95
N TYR A 126 16.18 -0.71 23.68
CA TYR A 126 16.69 -2.08 23.57
C TYR A 126 16.61 -2.84 24.89
N VAL A 127 16.93 -2.17 26.00
CA VAL A 127 16.86 -2.77 27.33
C VAL A 127 15.42 -3.19 27.64
N GLN A 128 14.45 -2.35 27.32
CA GLN A 128 13.02 -2.68 27.47
C GLN A 128 12.58 -3.82 26.56
N ALA A 129 13.07 -3.87 25.32
CA ALA A 129 12.75 -4.93 24.37
C ALA A 129 13.26 -6.30 24.86
N ILE A 130 14.48 -6.36 25.40
CA ILE A 130 15.09 -7.56 25.98
C ILE A 130 14.31 -7.98 27.22
N GLY A 131 13.92 -7.05 28.10
CA GLY A 131 13.06 -7.33 29.24
C GLY A 131 11.71 -7.92 28.83
N SER A 132 11.13 -7.42 27.74
CA SER A 132 9.90 -7.96 27.17
C SER A 132 10.09 -9.39 26.61
N LEU A 133 11.22 -9.69 25.97
CA LEU A 133 11.54 -11.06 25.51
C LEU A 133 11.59 -12.02 26.71
N ALA A 134 12.29 -11.66 27.78
CA ALA A 134 12.43 -12.48 28.99
C ALA A 134 11.08 -12.67 29.71
N MET A 135 10.30 -11.61 29.84
CA MET A 135 8.95 -11.65 30.42
C MET A 135 8.06 -12.65 29.68
N PHE A 136 8.05 -12.65 28.36
CA PHE A 136 7.23 -13.56 27.56
C PHE A 136 7.86 -14.95 27.37
N ASN A 137 9.14 -15.13 27.67
CA ASN A 137 9.75 -16.46 27.81
C ASN A 137 9.35 -17.13 29.10
N GLY A 138 9.06 -16.36 30.14
CA GLY A 138 8.70 -16.87 31.48
C GLY A 138 9.88 -17.46 32.24
N GLY A 139 11.12 -17.10 31.89
CA GLY A 139 12.35 -17.48 32.61
C GLY A 139 13.35 -16.32 32.59
N THR A 140 14.21 -16.29 33.63
CA THR A 140 15.34 -15.35 33.77
C THR A 140 16.65 -16.12 33.64
N ASP A 141 16.91 -16.66 32.43
CA ASP A 141 18.24 -17.20 32.15
C ASP A 141 19.23 -16.04 32.09
N ARG A 142 20.09 -15.95 33.09
CA ARG A 142 21.04 -14.85 33.27
C ARG A 142 22.06 -14.79 32.13
N GLU A 143 22.53 -15.93 31.65
CA GLU A 143 23.50 -16.02 30.56
C GLU A 143 22.88 -15.54 29.21
N ALA A 144 21.63 -15.92 28.94
CA ALA A 144 20.89 -15.47 27.76
C ALA A 144 20.61 -13.96 27.80
N LEU A 145 20.27 -13.41 29.00
CA LEU A 145 20.09 -11.97 29.20
C LEU A 145 21.39 -11.20 28.97
N GLU A 146 22.52 -11.66 29.48
CA GLU A 146 23.83 -11.04 29.32
C GLU A 146 24.23 -11.02 27.84
N LYS A 147 24.11 -12.14 27.14
CA LYS A 147 24.34 -12.25 25.70
C LYS A 147 23.41 -11.32 24.89
N ALA A 148 22.14 -11.23 25.27
CA ALA A 148 21.20 -10.33 24.58
C ALA A 148 21.55 -8.86 24.83
N LEU A 149 21.95 -8.49 26.05
CA LEU A 149 22.39 -7.12 26.38
C LEU A 149 23.68 -6.74 25.70
N SER A 150 24.60 -7.68 25.46
CA SER A 150 25.86 -7.41 24.71
C SER A 150 25.59 -7.11 23.23
N LEU A 151 24.52 -7.66 22.65
CA LEU A 151 24.08 -7.35 21.27
C LEU A 151 23.35 -6.00 21.17
N ALA A 152 22.89 -5.44 22.28
CA ALA A 152 22.16 -4.18 22.28
C ALA A 152 23.13 -2.99 22.22
N PRO A 153 22.94 -2.05 21.27
CA PRO A 153 23.76 -0.84 21.21
C PRO A 153 23.53 0.02 22.46
N PRO A 154 24.58 0.58 23.08
CA PRO A 154 24.45 1.41 24.27
C PRO A 154 23.75 2.73 23.95
N ALA A 155 22.92 3.20 24.90
CA ALA A 155 22.40 4.56 24.93
C ALA A 155 23.41 5.50 25.60
N ASP A 156 23.31 6.80 25.34
CA ASP A 156 24.11 7.83 26.03
C ASP A 156 23.66 8.01 27.49
N LEU A 157 22.35 7.78 27.76
CA LEU A 157 21.77 7.75 29.10
C LEU A 157 20.68 6.67 29.17
N THR A 158 20.83 5.73 30.11
CA THR A 158 19.83 4.71 30.39
C THR A 158 19.13 5.05 31.71
N VAL A 159 17.79 5.13 31.70
CA VAL A 159 16.98 5.50 32.86
C VAL A 159 16.05 4.37 33.25
N ARG A 160 16.18 3.88 34.48
CA ARG A 160 15.27 2.90 35.10
C ARG A 160 14.16 3.63 35.81
N LEU A 161 12.90 3.33 35.51
CA LEU A 161 11.76 3.79 36.31
C LEU A 161 11.45 2.79 37.42
N VAL A 162 11.55 3.28 38.65
CA VAL A 162 11.25 2.52 39.87
C VAL A 162 9.88 2.91 40.36
N VAL A 163 8.99 1.92 40.51
CA VAL A 163 7.61 2.11 40.97
C VAL A 163 7.26 0.95 41.89
N PRO A 164 6.62 1.16 43.05
CA PRO A 164 6.14 0.10 43.93
C PRO A 164 5.19 -0.84 43.19
N SER A 165 5.30 -2.14 43.48
CA SER A 165 4.50 -3.19 42.82
C SER A 165 3.00 -2.96 42.97
N ALA A 166 2.54 -2.54 44.14
CA ALA A 166 1.13 -2.23 44.40
C ALA A 166 0.57 -1.09 43.49
N VAL A 167 1.39 -0.06 43.19
CA VAL A 167 1.00 1.03 42.32
C VAL A 167 0.92 0.57 40.86
N VAL A 168 1.87 -0.27 40.44
CA VAL A 168 1.86 -0.86 39.08
C VAL A 168 0.66 -1.77 38.92
N GLU A 169 0.36 -2.61 39.91
CA GLU A 169 -0.80 -3.50 39.86
C GLU A 169 -2.11 -2.73 39.75
N SER A 170 -2.30 -1.69 40.56
CA SER A 170 -3.47 -0.82 40.49
C SER A 170 -3.64 -0.17 39.11
N ARG A 171 -2.55 0.39 38.53
CA ARG A 171 -2.55 0.99 37.20
C ARG A 171 -2.86 -0.01 36.09
N LEU A 172 -2.35 -1.25 36.21
CA LEU A 172 -2.62 -2.31 35.23
C LEU A 172 -4.05 -2.81 35.30
N ARG A 173 -4.63 -2.98 36.51
CA ARG A 173 -6.04 -3.36 36.69
C ARG A 173 -6.96 -2.29 36.09
N GLN A 174 -6.76 -1.02 36.42
CA GLN A 174 -7.53 0.09 35.90
C GLN A 174 -7.44 0.18 34.37
N ARG A 175 -6.26 -0.11 33.78
CA ARG A 175 -6.07 -0.15 32.34
C ARG A 175 -6.84 -1.31 31.70
N MET A 176 -6.77 -2.51 32.28
CA MET A 176 -7.48 -3.70 31.80
C MET A 176 -9.01 -3.56 31.87
N GLU A 177 -9.53 -2.82 32.85
CA GLU A 177 -10.96 -2.50 32.95
C GLU A 177 -11.42 -1.54 31.87
N ASN A 178 -10.61 -0.56 31.50
CA ASN A 178 -10.95 0.51 30.55
C ASN A 178 -10.65 0.14 29.08
N GLU A 179 -9.97 -0.97 28.81
CA GLU A 179 -9.62 -1.36 27.43
C GLU A 179 -10.71 -2.21 26.77
N PRO A 180 -11.01 -1.98 25.47
CA PRO A 180 -11.95 -2.79 24.69
C PRO A 180 -11.52 -4.27 24.64
N PRO A 181 -12.46 -5.24 24.59
CA PRO A 181 -12.16 -6.67 24.54
C PRO A 181 -11.18 -7.10 23.45
N ALA A 182 -11.22 -6.43 22.29
CA ALA A 182 -10.32 -6.67 21.16
C ALA A 182 -8.86 -6.27 21.43
N GLU A 183 -8.60 -5.37 22.38
CA GLU A 183 -7.25 -4.95 22.74
C GLU A 183 -6.65 -5.86 23.82
N ARG A 184 -7.49 -6.45 24.69
CA ARG A 184 -7.07 -7.41 25.74
C ARG A 184 -6.37 -8.65 25.19
N ILE A 185 -6.69 -9.09 23.98
CA ILE A 185 -6.04 -10.24 23.33
C ILE A 185 -4.53 -9.98 23.10
N PHE A 186 -4.13 -8.73 22.99
CA PHE A 186 -2.75 -8.30 22.74
C PHE A 186 -2.01 -7.85 24.00
N GLU A 187 -2.64 -7.88 25.17
CA GLU A 187 -1.98 -7.61 26.44
C GLU A 187 -1.50 -8.89 27.13
N ALA A 188 -0.47 -8.74 27.95
CA ALA A 188 -0.01 -9.81 28.81
C ALA A 188 -0.94 -9.94 30.02
N ASP A 189 -1.17 -11.16 30.47
CA ASP A 189 -1.90 -11.44 31.70
C ASP A 189 -1.27 -10.69 32.88
N LEU A 190 -2.08 -10.31 33.88
CA LEU A 190 -1.62 -9.57 35.05
C LEU A 190 -0.44 -10.26 35.73
N ASN A 191 -0.51 -11.59 35.88
CA ASN A 191 0.55 -12.41 36.50
C ASN A 191 1.88 -12.31 35.72
N VAL A 192 1.83 -12.33 34.38
CA VAL A 192 3.01 -12.17 33.53
C VAL A 192 3.59 -10.75 33.63
N ASN A 193 2.74 -9.75 33.75
CA ASN A 193 3.17 -8.36 33.96
C ASN A 193 3.82 -8.19 35.35
N MET A 194 3.29 -8.82 36.40
CA MET A 194 3.84 -8.74 37.74
C MET A 194 5.16 -9.50 37.86
N SER A 195 5.31 -10.64 37.21
CA SER A 195 6.58 -11.39 37.18
C SER A 195 7.72 -10.61 36.50
N SER A 196 7.42 -9.57 35.73
CA SER A 196 8.42 -8.74 35.08
C SER A 196 9.32 -7.95 36.03
N PHE A 197 8.92 -7.74 37.30
CA PHE A 197 9.76 -7.02 38.28
C PHE A 197 11.11 -7.71 38.45
N GLY A 198 11.12 -9.04 38.69
CA GLY A 198 12.36 -9.82 38.83
C GLY A 198 13.24 -9.77 37.57
N VAL A 199 12.61 -9.75 36.39
CA VAL A 199 13.34 -9.63 35.12
C VAL A 199 14.06 -8.27 35.02
N PHE A 200 13.37 -7.16 35.32
CA PHE A 200 13.98 -5.83 35.23
C PHE A 200 14.98 -5.54 36.33
N GLU A 201 14.86 -6.24 37.46
CA GLU A 201 15.87 -6.22 38.51
C GLU A 201 17.15 -6.92 38.08
N SER A 202 17.04 -8.16 37.57
CA SER A 202 18.17 -8.89 36.99
C SER A 202 18.87 -8.14 35.85
N ILE A 203 18.10 -7.46 34.98
CA ILE A 203 18.66 -6.62 33.91
C ILE A 203 19.44 -5.44 34.50
N ASN A 204 18.92 -4.79 35.54
CA ASN A 204 19.61 -3.67 36.18
C ASN A 204 20.97 -4.10 36.76
N ASP A 205 21.02 -5.27 37.40
CA ASP A 205 22.24 -5.82 37.99
C ASP A 205 23.26 -6.16 36.89
N LEU A 206 22.82 -6.77 35.79
CA LEU A 206 23.69 -7.08 34.67
C LEU A 206 24.22 -5.81 33.97
N LEU A 207 23.41 -4.74 33.86
CA LEU A 207 23.85 -3.45 33.34
C LEU A 207 24.90 -2.81 34.26
N ALA A 208 24.74 -2.91 35.58
CA ALA A 208 25.72 -2.43 36.56
C ALA A 208 27.04 -3.17 36.44
N ILE A 209 27.00 -4.52 36.36
CA ILE A 209 28.19 -5.37 36.16
C ILE A 209 28.92 -5.04 34.84
N SER A 210 28.17 -4.77 33.76
CA SER A 210 28.74 -4.41 32.47
C SER A 210 29.27 -2.98 32.39
N GLY A 211 29.27 -2.23 33.51
CA GLY A 211 29.77 -0.85 33.58
C GLY A 211 28.87 0.19 32.91
N ARG A 212 27.67 -0.16 32.51
CA ARG A 212 26.68 0.80 31.94
C ARG A 212 26.05 1.61 33.07
N LYS A 213 26.15 2.94 33.00
CA LYS A 213 25.55 3.83 34.00
C LYS A 213 24.03 3.88 33.84
N VAL A 214 23.33 3.37 34.85
CA VAL A 214 21.85 3.41 34.92
C VAL A 214 21.46 4.49 35.94
N PHE A 215 20.58 5.39 35.53
CA PHE A 215 20.00 6.38 36.41
C PHE A 215 18.62 5.91 36.88
N SER A 216 18.44 5.72 38.18
CA SER A 216 17.13 5.33 38.76
C SER A 216 16.28 6.53 39.05
N ALA A 217 15.04 6.53 38.54
CA ALA A 217 14.04 7.59 38.70
C ALA A 217 12.76 7.00 39.31
N GLU A 218 12.33 7.55 40.44
CA GLU A 218 11.10 7.18 41.11
C GLU A 218 9.89 7.79 40.42
N ASN A 219 8.82 7.02 40.22
CA ASN A 219 7.57 7.43 39.57
C ASN A 219 6.33 6.80 40.24
N ALA A 220 6.30 6.81 41.56
CA ALA A 220 5.20 6.25 42.32
C ALA A 220 3.93 7.11 42.24
N ASP A 221 4.08 8.42 42.33
CA ASP A 221 3.04 9.43 42.26
C ASP A 221 3.45 10.64 41.39
N SER A 222 2.53 11.57 41.15
CA SER A 222 2.78 12.73 40.30
C SER A 222 3.89 13.63 40.85
N GLN A 223 4.06 13.71 42.18
CA GLN A 223 5.04 14.57 42.79
C GLN A 223 6.45 13.99 42.77
N SER A 224 6.61 12.67 43.05
CA SER A 224 7.86 11.97 42.93
C SER A 224 8.31 11.88 41.45
N GLY A 225 7.36 11.71 40.53
CA GLY A 225 7.60 11.73 39.10
C GLY A 225 8.17 13.06 38.60
N LEU A 226 7.55 14.19 38.97
CA LEU A 226 8.05 15.53 38.61
C LEU A 226 9.44 15.83 39.17
N LYS A 227 9.69 15.47 40.42
CA LYS A 227 11.04 15.60 41.04
C LYS A 227 12.09 14.78 40.28
N SER A 228 11.72 13.56 39.90
CA SER A 228 12.60 12.66 39.14
C SER A 228 12.86 13.16 37.72
N ILE A 229 11.85 13.72 37.05
CA ILE A 229 12.01 14.35 35.73
C ILE A 229 13.03 15.48 35.79
N CYS A 230 12.95 16.37 36.80
CA CYS A 230 13.94 17.45 37.00
C CYS A 230 15.36 16.92 37.26
N LYS A 231 15.49 15.81 37.98
CA LYS A 231 16.79 15.16 38.19
C LYS A 231 17.36 14.58 36.89
N VAL A 232 16.54 13.86 36.11
CA VAL A 232 16.94 13.30 34.79
C VAL A 232 17.31 14.42 33.83
N GLU A 233 16.53 15.51 33.78
CA GLU A 233 16.79 16.69 32.97
C GLU A 233 18.18 17.28 33.28
N LYS A 234 18.52 17.48 34.55
CA LYS A 234 19.84 17.97 34.96
C LYS A 234 20.97 17.05 34.49
N GLN A 235 20.75 15.72 34.54
CA GLN A 235 21.72 14.74 34.04
C GLN A 235 21.88 14.83 32.51
N VAL A 236 20.79 15.01 31.77
CA VAL A 236 20.82 15.19 30.31
C VAL A 236 21.63 16.45 29.95
N ILE A 237 21.35 17.58 30.60
CA ILE A 237 22.07 18.85 30.35
C ILE A 237 23.56 18.70 30.70
N SER A 238 23.91 18.07 31.82
CA SER A 238 25.30 17.83 32.21
C SER A 238 26.03 16.85 31.26
N ALA A 239 25.33 15.88 30.67
CA ALA A 239 25.88 14.99 29.66
C ALA A 239 26.14 15.71 28.34
N LEU A 240 25.23 16.58 27.90
CA LEU A 240 25.41 17.40 26.70
C LEU A 240 26.61 18.33 26.83
N SER A 241 26.75 19.05 27.96
CA SER A 241 27.90 19.95 28.19
C SER A 241 29.24 19.21 28.21
N ARG A 242 29.28 17.95 28.62
CA ARG A 242 30.48 17.10 28.53
C ARG A 242 30.77 16.65 27.09
N MET A 243 29.75 16.36 26.30
CA MET A 243 29.92 16.01 24.88
C MET A 243 30.45 17.20 24.07
N ASP A 244 29.90 18.40 24.31
CA ASP A 244 30.37 19.63 23.64
C ASP A 244 31.83 19.96 23.97
N LYS A 245 32.26 19.81 25.23
CA LYS A 245 33.64 19.96 25.64
C LYS A 245 34.60 18.91 25.02
N ALA A 246 34.10 17.67 24.87
CA ALA A 246 34.90 16.59 24.24
C ALA A 246 35.02 16.80 22.72
N CYS A 247 34.05 17.39 22.05
CA CYS A 247 34.12 17.80 20.66
C CYS A 247 35.10 18.98 20.49
N ALA A 248 34.99 20.00 21.33
CA ALA A 248 35.89 21.17 21.28
C ALA A 248 37.36 20.80 21.50
N ASN A 249 37.66 19.85 22.38
CA ASN A 249 39.03 19.37 22.58
C ASN A 249 39.56 18.55 21.40
N ARG A 250 38.71 17.79 20.68
CA ARG A 250 39.12 17.09 19.45
C ARG A 250 39.44 18.02 18.29
N ASP A 251 38.74 19.14 18.18
CA ASP A 251 38.98 20.15 17.15
C ASP A 251 40.24 20.93 17.43
N GLN A 252 40.73 21.02 18.68
CA GLN A 252 42.00 21.59 19.05
C GLN A 252 43.24 20.67 18.81
N GLU A 253 43.03 19.33 18.90
CA GLU A 253 44.09 18.35 18.61
C GLU A 253 44.29 18.06 17.12
N SER A 254 43.37 18.46 16.27
CA SER A 254 43.41 18.21 14.81
C SER A 254 43.78 19.43 13.95
N ALA A 255 44.28 20.53 14.53
CA ALA A 255 44.73 21.67 13.77
C ALA A 255 46.12 21.40 13.18
N PRO A 256 46.30 21.35 11.84
CA PRO A 256 47.64 21.25 11.25
C PRO A 256 48.35 22.60 11.40
N VAL A 257 49.61 22.52 11.80
CA VAL A 257 50.56 23.63 11.85
C VAL A 257 50.64 24.29 10.48
N ALA A 258 50.10 25.49 10.36
CA ALA A 258 50.17 26.29 9.14
C ALA A 258 51.55 26.94 9.03
N HIS A 259 52.32 26.57 8.00
CA HIS A 259 53.43 27.35 7.50
C HIS A 259 52.90 28.62 6.82
N ALA A 260 53.43 29.75 7.32
CA ALA A 260 53.21 31.07 6.75
C ALA A 260 53.80 31.19 5.35
N GLY A 261 53.03 31.75 4.43
CA GLY A 261 53.48 32.14 3.09
C GLY A 261 52.51 33.17 2.51
N PHE A 262 52.89 34.43 2.64
CA PHE A 262 52.37 35.61 1.96
C PHE A 262 51.93 35.36 0.50
N ILE A 263 50.85 35.96 0.04
CA ILE A 263 50.76 36.97 -1.05
C ILE A 263 49.30 37.44 -1.19
N ASP A 264 49.21 38.76 -1.10
CA ASP A 264 48.06 39.62 -1.39
C ASP A 264 47.81 39.73 -2.90
N SER A 265 46.59 39.59 -3.37
CA SER A 265 46.14 40.26 -4.60
C SER A 265 44.60 40.29 -4.70
N ARG A 266 44.07 41.47 -4.47
CA ARG A 266 42.75 41.91 -4.89
C ARG A 266 42.62 41.80 -6.42
N VAL A 267 41.66 41.07 -6.96
CA VAL A 267 41.17 41.24 -8.34
C VAL A 267 39.68 41.33 -8.34
N SER A 268 39.25 42.51 -8.68
CA SER A 268 37.92 42.94 -9.08
C SER A 268 37.37 42.07 -10.23
N ARG A 269 36.23 41.40 -10.04
CA ARG A 269 35.51 40.75 -11.15
C ARG A 269 34.59 41.74 -11.82
N LYS A 270 34.98 42.21 -12.99
CA LYS A 270 34.08 42.76 -14.02
C LYS A 270 33.37 41.62 -14.75
N SER A 271 32.08 41.70 -14.88
CA SER A 271 31.26 40.84 -15.74
C SER A 271 31.55 41.10 -17.22
N PRO A 272 31.72 40.08 -18.06
CA PRO A 272 31.71 40.27 -19.52
C PRO A 272 30.29 40.22 -20.07
N GLY A 273 29.95 41.20 -20.91
CA GLY A 273 28.69 41.30 -21.64
C GLY A 273 28.53 40.16 -22.67
N HIS A 274 27.30 39.71 -22.84
CA HIS A 274 26.92 38.83 -23.94
C HIS A 274 26.87 39.58 -25.27
N PRO A 275 27.46 39.03 -26.36
CA PRO A 275 27.11 39.48 -27.71
C PRO A 275 25.76 38.87 -28.13
N ALA A 276 24.90 39.72 -28.61
CA ALA A 276 23.67 39.34 -29.29
C ALA A 276 23.99 38.59 -30.60
N GLY A 277 23.86 37.26 -30.56
CA GLY A 277 23.87 36.42 -31.75
C GLY A 277 22.43 35.92 -31.99
N GLY A 278 21.83 36.35 -33.09
CA GLY A 278 20.47 36.02 -33.51
C GLY A 278 20.32 34.50 -33.67
N VAL A 279 19.42 33.92 -32.87
CA VAL A 279 18.92 32.56 -33.03
C VAL A 279 17.91 32.61 -34.18
N PRO A 280 18.05 31.81 -35.24
CA PRO A 280 17.01 31.70 -36.28
C PRO A 280 15.76 31.14 -35.63
N THR A 281 14.66 31.88 -35.62
CA THR A 281 13.32 31.41 -35.29
C THR A 281 12.90 30.33 -36.29
N ALA A 282 13.18 29.07 -35.94
CA ALA A 282 12.59 27.93 -36.63
C ALA A 282 11.11 27.92 -36.31
N THR A 283 10.30 28.38 -37.26
CA THR A 283 8.84 28.19 -37.30
C THR A 283 8.56 26.71 -37.03
N PRO A 284 7.69 26.36 -36.07
CA PRO A 284 7.35 24.96 -35.81
C PRO A 284 6.59 24.43 -37.03
N ARG A 285 7.25 23.67 -37.89
CA ARG A 285 6.57 22.80 -38.86
C ARG A 285 5.61 21.94 -38.08
N ARG A 286 4.34 22.28 -38.14
CA ARG A 286 3.19 21.59 -37.56
C ARG A 286 3.17 20.18 -38.13
N ASN A 287 3.72 19.22 -37.36
CA ASN A 287 3.82 17.81 -37.72
C ASN A 287 2.41 17.19 -37.70
N LYS A 288 1.62 17.41 -38.76
CA LYS A 288 0.31 16.75 -39.00
C LYS A 288 0.45 15.22 -38.95
N ASP A 289 1.62 14.69 -39.30
CA ASP A 289 1.90 13.26 -39.33
C ASP A 289 2.02 12.62 -37.91
N VAL A 290 2.53 13.34 -36.93
CA VAL A 290 2.63 12.81 -35.55
C VAL A 290 1.25 12.70 -34.93
N GLY A 291 0.37 13.69 -35.13
CA GLY A 291 -1.00 13.65 -34.62
C GLY A 291 -1.83 12.52 -35.25
N SER A 292 -1.66 12.25 -36.54
CA SER A 292 -2.38 11.17 -37.24
C SER A 292 -1.89 9.77 -36.84
N ARG A 293 -0.60 9.61 -36.57
CA ARG A 293 -0.02 8.36 -36.06
C ARG A 293 -0.48 8.10 -34.63
N LEU A 294 -0.49 9.12 -33.76
CA LEU A 294 -0.95 9.00 -32.38
C LEU A 294 -2.45 8.66 -32.32
N ALA A 295 -3.28 9.31 -33.14
CA ALA A 295 -4.71 9.04 -33.24
C ALA A 295 -4.98 7.60 -33.70
N ARG A 296 -4.27 7.10 -34.70
CA ARG A 296 -4.36 5.70 -35.17
C ARG A 296 -3.95 4.72 -34.07
N ALA A 297 -2.83 4.95 -33.41
CA ALA A 297 -2.37 4.10 -32.31
C ALA A 297 -3.39 4.05 -31.15
N SER A 298 -4.04 5.18 -30.84
CA SER A 298 -5.08 5.25 -29.80
C SER A 298 -6.34 4.48 -30.20
N VAL A 299 -6.77 4.54 -31.47
CA VAL A 299 -7.92 3.77 -31.96
C VAL A 299 -7.60 2.26 -31.93
N PHE A 300 -6.42 1.83 -32.38
CA PHE A 300 -6.00 0.44 -32.29
C PHE A 300 -5.91 -0.04 -30.84
N ALA A 301 -5.35 0.75 -29.92
CA ALA A 301 -5.31 0.43 -28.49
C ALA A 301 -6.72 0.25 -27.92
N LEU A 302 -7.67 1.11 -28.30
CA LEU A 302 -9.08 1.03 -27.90
C LEU A 302 -9.75 -0.25 -28.42
N LEU A 303 -9.54 -0.59 -29.70
CA LEU A 303 -10.08 -1.83 -30.30
C LEU A 303 -9.52 -3.08 -29.62
N ILE A 304 -8.22 -3.11 -29.32
CA ILE A 304 -7.59 -4.21 -28.57
C ILE A 304 -8.16 -4.28 -27.14
N TYR A 305 -8.41 -3.13 -26.52
CA TYR A 305 -8.97 -3.08 -25.17
C TYR A 305 -10.40 -3.65 -25.14
N ILE A 306 -11.25 -3.24 -26.07
CA ILE A 306 -12.64 -3.73 -26.19
C ILE A 306 -12.64 -5.22 -26.57
N GLY A 307 -11.86 -5.60 -27.60
CA GLY A 307 -11.74 -7.00 -28.02
C GLY A 307 -11.18 -7.91 -26.93
N GLY A 308 -10.16 -7.43 -26.20
CA GLY A 308 -9.60 -8.13 -25.06
C GLY A 308 -10.59 -8.30 -23.92
N ALA A 309 -11.34 -7.25 -23.56
CA ALA A 309 -12.38 -7.34 -22.54
C ALA A 309 -13.51 -8.31 -22.94
N GLY A 310 -13.89 -8.32 -24.22
CA GLY A 310 -14.83 -9.29 -24.78
C GLY A 310 -14.29 -10.72 -24.66
N LEU A 311 -13.00 -10.94 -25.01
CA LEU A 311 -12.35 -12.24 -24.90
C LEU A 311 -12.24 -12.72 -23.46
N THR A 312 -11.87 -11.81 -22.52
CA THR A 312 -11.87 -12.10 -21.07
C THR A 312 -13.26 -12.55 -20.62
N SER A 313 -14.31 -11.82 -20.99
CA SER A 313 -15.69 -12.18 -20.64
C SER A 313 -16.08 -13.53 -21.25
N LEU A 314 -15.75 -13.79 -22.51
CA LEU A 314 -16.01 -15.08 -23.16
C LEU A 314 -15.26 -16.24 -22.48
N ALA A 315 -14.00 -16.03 -22.10
CA ALA A 315 -13.24 -17.04 -21.37
C ALA A 315 -13.89 -17.36 -20.01
N GLN A 316 -14.27 -16.33 -19.24
CA GLN A 316 -14.94 -16.50 -17.95
C GLN A 316 -16.29 -17.22 -18.09
N LEU A 317 -17.06 -16.86 -19.11
CA LEU A 317 -18.34 -17.46 -19.41
C LEU A 317 -18.21 -18.95 -19.82
N ALA A 318 -17.20 -19.27 -20.68
CA ALA A 318 -16.92 -20.64 -21.09
C ALA A 318 -16.46 -21.50 -19.91
N ILE A 319 -15.60 -20.98 -19.05
CA ILE A 319 -15.16 -21.64 -17.82
C ILE A 319 -16.36 -21.90 -16.91
N ALA A 320 -17.20 -20.89 -16.64
CA ALA A 320 -18.38 -21.01 -15.78
C ALA A 320 -19.32 -22.11 -16.27
N ARG A 321 -19.57 -22.17 -17.60
CA ARG A 321 -20.41 -23.19 -18.21
C ARG A 321 -19.83 -24.60 -18.06
N LEU A 322 -18.50 -24.72 -18.11
CA LEU A 322 -17.81 -26.01 -18.08
C LEU A 322 -17.79 -26.62 -16.67
N ILE A 323 -17.45 -25.82 -15.65
CA ILE A 323 -17.20 -26.32 -14.29
C ILE A 323 -18.39 -26.12 -13.33
N GLY A 324 -19.42 -25.36 -13.75
CA GLY A 324 -20.61 -25.10 -12.95
C GLY A 324 -20.40 -24.07 -11.81
N PRO A 325 -21.51 -23.68 -11.11
CA PRO A 325 -21.46 -22.53 -10.20
C PRO A 325 -20.55 -22.69 -8.98
N ARG A 326 -20.44 -23.92 -8.45
CA ARG A 326 -19.64 -24.18 -7.22
C ARG A 326 -18.14 -24.09 -7.51
N ASP A 327 -17.64 -24.83 -8.49
CA ASP A 327 -16.21 -24.82 -8.85
C ASP A 327 -15.81 -23.49 -9.47
N TYR A 328 -16.72 -22.83 -10.20
CA TYR A 328 -16.51 -21.47 -10.66
C TYR A 328 -16.42 -20.48 -9.48
N GLY A 329 -17.14 -20.73 -8.39
CA GLY A 329 -17.01 -19.96 -7.15
C GLY A 329 -15.65 -20.10 -6.51
N ILE A 330 -15.12 -21.33 -6.39
CA ILE A 330 -13.75 -21.59 -5.91
C ILE A 330 -12.72 -20.85 -6.78
N TYR A 331 -12.83 -21.05 -8.09
CA TYR A 331 -11.95 -20.40 -9.07
C TYR A 331 -11.98 -18.86 -8.94
N ALA A 332 -13.19 -18.27 -8.92
CA ALA A 332 -13.36 -16.82 -8.85
C ALA A 332 -12.84 -16.23 -7.53
N TYR A 333 -13.07 -16.92 -6.42
CA TYR A 333 -12.60 -16.53 -5.10
C TYR A 333 -11.04 -16.55 -5.04
N VAL A 334 -10.44 -17.64 -5.49
CA VAL A 334 -8.97 -17.77 -5.55
C VAL A 334 -8.37 -16.74 -6.48
N LEU A 335 -8.93 -16.55 -7.69
CA LEU A 335 -8.47 -15.56 -8.64
C LEU A 335 -8.61 -14.12 -8.12
N ALA A 336 -9.64 -13.85 -7.31
CA ALA A 336 -9.81 -12.54 -6.66
C ALA A 336 -8.66 -12.27 -5.68
N TRP A 337 -8.34 -13.19 -4.78
CA TRP A 337 -7.20 -13.08 -3.87
C TRP A 337 -5.86 -12.98 -4.62
N THR A 338 -5.64 -13.85 -5.59
CA THR A 338 -4.44 -13.84 -6.44
C THR A 338 -4.25 -12.48 -7.11
N SER A 339 -5.33 -11.91 -7.65
CA SER A 339 -5.29 -10.59 -8.31
C SER A 339 -4.97 -9.48 -7.33
N VAL A 340 -5.64 -9.43 -6.18
CA VAL A 340 -5.38 -8.42 -5.13
C VAL A 340 -3.94 -8.45 -4.68
N LEU A 341 -3.41 -9.64 -4.33
CA LEU A 341 -2.04 -9.80 -3.88
C LEU A 341 -1.02 -9.44 -4.97
N ALA A 342 -1.27 -9.84 -6.23
CA ALA A 342 -0.40 -9.53 -7.34
C ALA A 342 -0.31 -8.03 -7.62
N TYR A 343 -1.44 -7.30 -7.63
CA TYR A 343 -1.43 -5.86 -7.85
C TYR A 343 -0.86 -5.07 -6.65
N LEU A 344 -1.07 -5.51 -5.42
CA LEU A 344 -0.40 -4.96 -4.26
C LEU A 344 1.13 -5.19 -4.32
N ALA A 345 1.54 -6.37 -4.80
CA ALA A 345 2.94 -6.72 -4.96
C ALA A 345 3.66 -5.90 -6.05
N THR A 346 2.93 -5.29 -6.99
CA THR A 346 3.55 -4.34 -7.93
C THR A 346 4.12 -3.10 -7.22
N LEU A 347 3.75 -2.86 -5.95
CA LEU A 347 4.16 -1.71 -5.15
C LEU A 347 3.92 -0.36 -5.85
N GLY A 348 2.93 -0.27 -6.75
CA GLY A 348 2.64 0.92 -7.55
C GLY A 348 3.61 1.18 -8.72
N PHE A 349 4.60 0.31 -8.94
CA PHE A 349 5.51 0.43 -10.09
C PHE A 349 4.83 0.18 -11.43
N ASN A 350 3.68 -0.50 -11.43
CA ASN A 350 2.82 -0.63 -12.62
C ASN A 350 2.27 0.71 -13.15
N VAL A 351 2.36 1.79 -12.37
CA VAL A 351 1.99 3.15 -12.78
C VAL A 351 3.21 4.06 -12.79
N SER A 352 4.05 4.04 -11.75
CA SER A 352 5.15 4.98 -11.60
C SER A 352 6.24 4.83 -12.67
N LEU A 353 6.46 3.63 -13.23
CA LEU A 353 7.39 3.43 -14.34
C LEU A 353 6.99 4.19 -15.61
N LEU A 354 5.68 4.41 -15.84
CA LEU A 354 5.20 5.23 -16.96
C LEU A 354 5.58 6.71 -16.82
N ARG A 355 5.87 7.16 -15.60
CA ARG A 355 6.34 8.52 -15.32
C ARG A 355 7.87 8.61 -15.32
N PHE A 356 8.53 7.73 -14.57
CA PHE A 356 9.97 7.81 -14.35
C PHE A 356 10.79 7.46 -15.60
N VAL A 357 10.46 6.36 -16.29
CA VAL A 357 11.26 5.90 -17.43
C VAL A 357 11.28 6.92 -18.59
N PRO A 358 10.13 7.45 -19.07
CA PRO A 358 10.15 8.49 -20.09
C PRO A 358 10.83 9.79 -19.64
N ALA A 359 10.63 10.22 -18.37
CA ALA A 359 11.24 11.43 -17.83
C ALA A 359 12.77 11.33 -17.79
N TYR A 360 13.33 10.22 -17.30
CA TYR A 360 14.78 10.01 -17.28
C TYR A 360 15.36 9.91 -18.69
N ARG A 361 14.64 9.29 -19.63
CA ARG A 361 15.05 9.25 -21.04
C ARG A 361 15.08 10.63 -21.68
N ALA A 362 14.06 11.46 -21.45
CA ALA A 362 14.01 12.82 -21.97
C ALA A 362 15.17 13.69 -21.47
N ASN A 363 15.64 13.44 -20.23
CA ASN A 363 16.76 14.13 -19.61
C ASN A 363 18.14 13.47 -19.89
N GLY A 364 18.21 12.46 -20.77
CA GLY A 364 19.45 11.75 -21.09
C GLY A 364 20.02 10.84 -19.97
N ARG A 365 19.28 10.68 -18.82
CA ARG A 365 19.70 9.91 -17.66
C ARG A 365 19.31 8.42 -17.81
N LEU A 366 19.96 7.72 -18.75
CA LEU A 366 19.73 6.29 -18.97
C LEU A 366 20.18 5.43 -17.79
N ASP A 367 21.13 5.89 -17.00
CA ASP A 367 21.61 5.31 -15.75
C ASP A 367 20.47 5.13 -14.72
N LEU A 368 19.74 6.22 -14.45
CA LEU A 368 18.58 6.22 -13.55
C LEU A 368 17.39 5.44 -14.15
N ALA A 369 17.17 5.55 -15.47
CA ALA A 369 16.13 4.75 -16.13
C ALA A 369 16.36 3.26 -15.95
N ARG A 370 17.61 2.77 -16.12
CA ARG A 370 17.98 1.37 -15.87
C ARG A 370 17.87 1.02 -14.39
N GLY A 371 18.29 1.92 -13.50
CA GLY A 371 18.22 1.74 -12.05
C GLY A 371 16.80 1.54 -11.57
N VAL A 372 15.85 2.42 -11.97
CA VAL A 372 14.44 2.31 -11.56
C VAL A 372 13.77 1.05 -12.10
N ILE A 373 14.09 0.60 -13.33
CA ILE A 373 13.57 -0.64 -13.90
C ILE A 373 14.02 -1.86 -13.11
N LYS A 374 15.33 -1.99 -12.85
CA LYS A 374 15.86 -3.09 -12.03
C LYS A 374 15.28 -3.08 -10.61
N PHE A 375 15.23 -1.90 -9.99
CA PHE A 375 14.69 -1.72 -8.65
C PHE A 375 13.21 -2.15 -8.59
N ALA A 376 12.39 -1.68 -9.52
CA ALA A 376 10.98 -2.03 -9.61
C ALA A 376 10.78 -3.53 -9.76
N LEU A 377 11.46 -4.18 -10.71
CA LEU A 377 11.36 -5.62 -10.94
C LEU A 377 11.78 -6.42 -9.71
N GLN A 378 12.94 -6.13 -9.14
CA GLN A 378 13.46 -6.85 -7.98
C GLN A 378 12.55 -6.71 -6.75
N ARG A 379 12.10 -5.49 -6.46
CA ARG A 379 11.27 -5.24 -5.26
C ARG A 379 9.87 -5.80 -5.40
N SER A 380 9.27 -5.67 -6.58
CA SER A 380 7.92 -6.20 -6.81
C SER A 380 7.91 -7.72 -6.88
N LEU A 381 8.88 -8.36 -7.53
CA LEU A 381 8.98 -9.83 -7.55
C LEU A 381 9.24 -10.39 -6.15
N LEU A 382 10.11 -9.74 -5.38
CA LEU A 382 10.34 -10.13 -3.99
C LEU A 382 9.05 -10.02 -3.15
N ALA A 383 8.31 -8.91 -3.29
CA ALA A 383 7.03 -8.74 -2.60
C ALA A 383 6.02 -9.81 -3.04
N ALA A 384 5.96 -10.11 -4.34
CA ALA A 384 5.05 -11.10 -4.90
C ALA A 384 5.35 -12.53 -4.41
N THR A 385 6.63 -12.92 -4.36
CA THR A 385 7.04 -14.22 -3.82
C THR A 385 6.75 -14.31 -2.32
N LEU A 386 7.01 -13.24 -1.56
CA LEU A 386 6.69 -13.20 -0.13
C LEU A 386 5.18 -13.31 0.13
N PHE A 387 4.35 -12.62 -0.65
CA PHE A 387 2.89 -12.72 -0.53
C PHE A 387 2.39 -14.10 -0.94
N GLY A 388 2.90 -14.65 -2.03
CA GLY A 388 2.58 -16.01 -2.46
C GLY A 388 2.95 -17.06 -1.42
N MET A 389 4.18 -17.00 -0.89
CA MET A 389 4.65 -17.92 0.15
C MET A 389 3.86 -17.75 1.46
N ALA A 390 3.55 -16.52 1.86
CA ALA A 390 2.75 -16.27 3.06
C ALA A 390 1.33 -16.82 2.91
N GLY A 391 0.70 -16.63 1.74
CA GLY A 391 -0.63 -17.17 1.45
C GLY A 391 -0.63 -18.70 1.39
N ALA A 392 0.34 -19.31 0.74
CA ALA A 392 0.50 -20.77 0.70
C ALA A 392 0.78 -21.34 2.10
N GLY A 393 1.68 -20.71 2.86
CA GLY A 393 1.99 -21.13 4.23
C GLY A 393 0.79 -21.04 5.18
N LEU A 394 -0.07 -20.03 5.00
CA LEU A 394 -1.31 -19.89 5.76
C LEU A 394 -2.25 -21.06 5.48
N VAL A 395 -2.44 -21.41 4.21
CA VAL A 395 -3.31 -22.51 3.81
C VAL A 395 -2.79 -23.83 4.36
N LEU A 396 -1.50 -24.15 4.20
CA LEU A 396 -0.90 -25.37 4.72
C LEU A 396 -0.98 -25.47 6.22
N PHE A 397 -0.84 -24.35 6.94
CA PHE A 397 -0.96 -24.32 8.40
C PHE A 397 -2.38 -24.65 8.89
N PHE A 398 -3.41 -24.17 8.19
CA PHE A 398 -4.80 -24.45 8.56
C PHE A 398 -5.27 -25.82 8.04
N SER A 399 -4.73 -26.35 6.94
CA SER A 399 -5.10 -27.66 6.41
C SER A 399 -4.63 -28.82 7.31
N GLU A 400 -3.49 -28.66 8.02
CA GLU A 400 -3.01 -29.67 8.97
C GLU A 400 -3.95 -29.87 10.18
N GLN A 401 -4.90 -28.96 10.43
CA GLN A 401 -5.80 -29.01 11.58
C GLN A 401 -7.18 -29.59 11.28
N ALA A 402 -7.52 -29.79 10.01
CA ALA A 402 -8.81 -30.31 9.57
C ALA A 402 -8.59 -31.63 8.80
N GLN A 403 -9.45 -32.65 9.04
CA GLN A 403 -9.49 -33.81 8.15
C GLN A 403 -10.16 -33.35 6.85
N PRO A 404 -9.43 -33.24 5.72
CA PRO A 404 -9.96 -32.60 4.52
C PRO A 404 -10.91 -33.53 3.78
N ASP A 405 -12.14 -33.12 3.65
CA ASP A 405 -13.10 -33.66 2.70
C ASP A 405 -12.63 -33.36 1.25
N HIS A 406 -13.05 -34.17 0.26
CA HIS A 406 -12.64 -34.01 -1.15
C HIS A 406 -12.83 -32.58 -1.68
N THR A 407 -13.85 -31.88 -1.20
CA THR A 407 -14.13 -30.48 -1.58
C THR A 407 -13.12 -29.49 -1.01
N GLN A 408 -12.66 -29.72 0.22
CA GLN A 408 -11.65 -28.87 0.85
C GLN A 408 -10.29 -29.02 0.17
N ARG A 409 -9.91 -30.23 -0.22
CA ARG A 409 -8.70 -30.48 -1.01
C ARG A 409 -8.67 -29.74 -2.34
N GLY A 410 -9.84 -29.68 -3.05
CA GLY A 410 -9.96 -28.91 -4.29
C GLY A 410 -9.76 -27.41 -4.09
N LEU A 411 -10.30 -26.85 -3.00
CA LEU A 411 -10.10 -25.45 -2.63
C LEU A 411 -8.65 -25.16 -2.24
N GLU A 412 -8.04 -26.00 -1.42
CA GLU A 412 -6.65 -25.87 -0.97
C GLU A 412 -5.68 -25.88 -2.15
N LEU A 413 -5.81 -26.86 -3.04
CA LEU A 413 -4.98 -26.96 -4.25
C LEU A 413 -5.16 -25.76 -5.15
N SER A 414 -6.40 -25.29 -5.32
CA SER A 414 -6.69 -24.08 -6.10
C SER A 414 -6.00 -22.85 -5.50
N ILE A 415 -6.01 -22.69 -4.16
CA ILE A 415 -5.36 -21.56 -3.49
C ILE A 415 -3.84 -21.66 -3.66
N LEU A 416 -3.23 -22.84 -3.48
CA LEU A 416 -1.79 -23.03 -3.68
C LEU A 416 -1.35 -22.66 -5.10
N LEU A 417 -2.10 -23.09 -6.13
CA LEU A 417 -1.86 -22.71 -7.52
C LEU A 417 -2.06 -21.21 -7.75
N GLY A 418 -3.06 -20.61 -7.12
CA GLY A 418 -3.30 -19.17 -7.14
C GLY A 418 -2.15 -18.39 -6.50
N MET A 419 -1.64 -18.83 -5.36
CA MET A 419 -0.48 -18.20 -4.71
C MET A 419 0.80 -18.33 -5.56
N ALA A 420 1.01 -19.46 -6.23
CA ALA A 420 2.08 -19.63 -7.19
C ALA A 420 1.94 -18.71 -8.43
N ALA A 421 0.73 -18.31 -8.80
CA ALA A 421 0.49 -17.40 -9.91
C ALA A 421 0.75 -15.92 -9.54
N VAL A 422 0.79 -15.54 -8.25
CA VAL A 422 1.02 -14.14 -7.81
C VAL A 422 2.29 -13.54 -8.40
N PRO A 423 3.49 -14.17 -8.32
CA PRO A 423 4.71 -13.64 -8.93
C PRO A 423 4.61 -13.47 -10.44
N LEU A 424 3.95 -14.40 -11.14
CA LEU A 424 3.80 -14.35 -12.60
C LEU A 424 2.89 -13.20 -13.03
N ILE A 425 1.76 -13.01 -12.33
CA ILE A 425 0.84 -11.91 -12.60
C ILE A 425 1.52 -10.57 -12.34
N THR A 426 2.27 -10.44 -11.25
CA THR A 426 3.06 -9.25 -10.95
C THR A 426 4.11 -8.97 -12.02
N ALA A 427 4.82 -10.02 -12.47
CA ALA A 427 5.86 -9.91 -13.50
C ALA A 427 5.31 -9.42 -14.83
N TYR A 428 4.20 -9.99 -15.33
CA TYR A 428 3.64 -9.51 -16.58
C TYR A 428 3.05 -8.10 -16.47
N ALA A 429 2.45 -7.72 -15.32
CA ALA A 429 1.90 -6.39 -15.11
C ALA A 429 2.99 -5.31 -15.18
N ILE A 430 4.14 -5.55 -14.55
CA ILE A 430 5.30 -4.66 -14.63
C ILE A 430 5.92 -4.68 -16.02
N GLY A 431 6.08 -5.85 -16.62
CA GLY A 431 6.61 -5.99 -17.96
C GLY A 431 5.75 -5.28 -19.01
N ALA A 432 4.43 -5.39 -18.96
CA ALA A 432 3.51 -4.65 -19.83
C ALA A 432 3.64 -3.14 -19.63
N THR A 433 3.87 -2.69 -18.40
CA THR A 433 4.13 -1.28 -18.10
C THR A 433 5.46 -0.80 -18.71
N LEU A 434 6.52 -1.62 -18.67
CA LEU A 434 7.78 -1.31 -19.32
C LEU A 434 7.62 -1.19 -20.83
N VAL A 435 6.90 -2.10 -21.48
CA VAL A 435 6.60 -2.04 -22.92
C VAL A 435 5.86 -0.72 -23.26
N ARG A 436 4.91 -0.31 -22.43
CA ARG A 436 4.21 0.99 -22.56
C ARG A 436 5.16 2.17 -22.38
N ALA A 437 6.04 2.12 -21.39
CA ALA A 437 7.03 3.18 -21.12
C ALA A 437 8.07 3.32 -22.25
N PHE A 438 8.33 2.23 -22.99
CA PHE A 438 9.17 2.25 -24.19
C PHE A 438 8.43 2.73 -25.45
N GLY A 439 7.12 3.03 -25.35
CA GLY A 439 6.28 3.55 -26.44
C GLY A 439 5.44 2.48 -27.15
N GLY A 440 5.51 1.21 -26.72
CA GLY A 440 4.78 0.09 -27.31
C GLY A 440 3.40 -0.14 -26.71
N VAL A 441 2.47 0.82 -26.83
CA VAL A 441 1.14 0.68 -26.19
C VAL A 441 0.36 -0.52 -26.71
N VAL A 442 0.29 -0.69 -28.02
CA VAL A 442 -0.39 -1.83 -28.67
C VAL A 442 0.30 -3.15 -28.33
N SER A 443 1.62 -3.16 -28.39
CA SER A 443 2.44 -4.33 -28.08
C SER A 443 2.39 -4.77 -26.60
N ALA A 444 2.03 -3.86 -25.69
CA ALA A 444 1.80 -4.18 -24.28
C ALA A 444 0.42 -4.79 -24.04
N LEU A 445 -0.60 -4.23 -24.69
CA LEU A 445 -1.99 -4.66 -24.51
C LEU A 445 -2.28 -6.03 -25.13
N LEU A 446 -1.62 -6.37 -26.23
CA LEU A 446 -1.86 -7.62 -26.94
C LEU A 446 -1.55 -8.86 -26.07
N PRO A 447 -0.36 -9.02 -25.44
CA PRO A 447 -0.09 -10.15 -24.55
C PRO A 447 -0.99 -10.14 -23.31
N GLU A 448 -1.20 -8.98 -22.70
CA GLU A 448 -1.94 -8.84 -21.43
C GLU A 448 -3.43 -9.18 -21.60
N ARG A 449 -4.09 -8.75 -22.69
CA ARG A 449 -5.53 -8.80 -22.87
C ARG A 449 -6.04 -9.85 -23.83
N ILE A 450 -5.24 -10.21 -24.83
CA ILE A 450 -5.67 -11.16 -25.86
C ILE A 450 -4.95 -12.50 -25.70
N VAL A 451 -3.62 -12.50 -25.59
CA VAL A 451 -2.86 -13.75 -25.57
C VAL A 451 -3.11 -14.52 -24.28
N ARG A 452 -3.07 -13.88 -23.12
CA ARG A 452 -3.30 -14.54 -21.83
C ARG A 452 -4.67 -15.21 -21.76
N ASP A 453 -5.73 -14.44 -22.03
CA ASP A 453 -7.10 -14.93 -21.88
C ASP A 453 -7.48 -15.90 -23.03
N GLY A 454 -6.92 -15.68 -24.22
CA GLY A 454 -7.02 -16.62 -25.34
C GLY A 454 -6.33 -17.95 -25.05
N LEU A 455 -5.11 -17.94 -24.51
CA LEU A 455 -4.40 -19.15 -24.08
C LEU A 455 -5.14 -19.86 -22.96
N LEU A 456 -5.66 -19.13 -21.98
CA LEU A 456 -6.48 -19.69 -20.90
C LEU A 456 -7.68 -20.46 -21.48
N LEU A 457 -8.41 -19.84 -22.40
CA LEU A 457 -9.56 -20.49 -23.08
C LEU A 457 -9.14 -21.73 -23.86
N ILE A 458 -8.03 -21.65 -24.62
CA ILE A 458 -7.50 -22.78 -25.40
C ILE A 458 -7.08 -23.93 -24.48
N LEU A 459 -6.33 -23.64 -23.41
CA LEU A 459 -5.88 -24.66 -22.46
C LEU A 459 -7.06 -25.36 -21.78
N VAL A 460 -8.03 -24.60 -21.30
CA VAL A 460 -9.25 -25.16 -20.70
C VAL A 460 -10.05 -25.98 -21.71
N ALA A 461 -10.16 -25.53 -22.97
CA ALA A 461 -10.85 -26.28 -24.02
C ALA A 461 -10.11 -27.59 -24.38
N ILE A 462 -8.78 -27.61 -24.39
CA ILE A 462 -7.96 -28.80 -24.59
C ILE A 462 -8.19 -29.78 -23.42
N MET A 463 -8.12 -29.30 -22.18
CA MET A 463 -8.37 -30.14 -21.00
C MET A 463 -9.76 -30.75 -21.00
N ALA A 464 -10.78 -29.98 -21.37
CA ALA A 464 -12.15 -30.45 -21.47
C ALA A 464 -12.37 -31.51 -22.58
N LYS A 465 -11.67 -31.36 -23.75
CA LYS A 465 -11.78 -32.30 -24.87
C LYS A 465 -10.96 -33.55 -24.69
N SER A 466 -9.87 -33.51 -23.93
CA SER A 466 -8.97 -34.66 -23.74
C SER A 466 -9.66 -35.85 -23.03
N GLY A 467 -10.73 -35.59 -22.28
CA GLY A 467 -11.46 -36.59 -21.49
C GLY A 467 -10.61 -37.29 -20.42
N LEU A 468 -9.32 -36.92 -20.32
CA LEU A 468 -8.37 -37.53 -19.38
C LEU A 468 -8.60 -37.09 -17.95
N TRP A 469 -9.25 -35.94 -17.76
CA TRP A 469 -9.42 -35.29 -16.44
C TRP A 469 -10.79 -34.62 -16.37
N ALA A 470 -11.51 -34.83 -15.28
CA ALA A 470 -12.66 -34.01 -14.97
C ALA A 470 -12.16 -32.60 -14.65
N VAL A 471 -12.64 -31.58 -15.39
CA VAL A 471 -12.18 -30.20 -15.23
C VAL A 471 -12.91 -29.57 -14.04
N HIS A 472 -12.18 -29.33 -12.96
CA HIS A 472 -12.61 -28.64 -11.74
C HIS A 472 -11.85 -27.32 -11.56
N ALA A 473 -12.02 -26.64 -10.42
CA ALA A 473 -11.34 -25.39 -10.11
C ALA A 473 -9.79 -25.47 -10.13
N PRO A 474 -9.12 -26.52 -9.59
CA PRO A 474 -7.66 -26.65 -9.62
C PRO A 474 -7.08 -26.69 -11.04
N GLU A 475 -7.72 -27.44 -11.95
CA GLU A 475 -7.27 -27.58 -13.34
C GLU A 475 -7.35 -26.23 -14.08
N VAL A 476 -8.42 -25.47 -13.83
CA VAL A 476 -8.55 -24.11 -14.37
C VAL A 476 -7.47 -23.18 -13.78
N MET A 477 -7.16 -23.29 -12.49
CA MET A 477 -6.09 -22.51 -11.86
C MET A 477 -4.70 -22.90 -12.42
N LEU A 478 -4.47 -24.17 -12.75
CA LEU A 478 -3.26 -24.60 -13.45
C LEU A 478 -3.16 -23.97 -14.85
N ALA A 479 -4.29 -23.88 -15.59
CA ALA A 479 -4.33 -23.18 -16.87
C ALA A 479 -4.06 -21.67 -16.72
N VAL A 480 -4.52 -21.03 -15.64
CA VAL A 480 -4.17 -19.63 -15.31
C VAL A 480 -2.67 -19.49 -15.06
N LEU A 481 -2.07 -20.40 -14.31
CA LEU A 481 -0.63 -20.40 -14.03
C LEU A 481 0.17 -20.52 -15.34
N ALA A 482 -0.17 -21.50 -16.18
CA ALA A 482 0.51 -21.76 -17.45
C ALA A 482 0.35 -20.58 -18.44
N SER A 483 -0.87 -20.06 -18.63
CA SER A 483 -1.11 -18.91 -19.50
C SER A 483 -0.38 -17.65 -19.01
N SER A 484 -0.32 -17.43 -17.69
CA SER A 484 0.45 -16.33 -17.09
C SER A 484 1.95 -16.47 -17.33
N ALA A 485 2.52 -17.69 -17.19
CA ALA A 485 3.94 -17.94 -17.44
C ALA A 485 4.33 -17.67 -18.92
N ILE A 486 3.52 -18.14 -19.87
CA ILE A 486 3.73 -17.85 -21.29
C ILE A 486 3.63 -16.34 -21.56
N THR A 487 2.66 -15.68 -20.95
CA THR A 487 2.47 -14.22 -21.09
C THR A 487 3.67 -13.44 -20.57
N VAL A 488 4.24 -13.84 -19.44
CA VAL A 488 5.49 -13.24 -18.90
C VAL A 488 6.61 -13.33 -19.94
N GLY A 489 6.83 -14.50 -20.51
CA GLY A 489 7.85 -14.69 -21.56
C GLY A 489 7.65 -13.74 -22.74
N LEU A 490 6.42 -13.68 -23.29
CA LEU A 490 6.09 -12.83 -24.43
C LEU A 490 6.26 -11.33 -24.12
N VAL A 491 5.82 -10.89 -22.94
CA VAL A 491 5.94 -9.49 -22.52
C VAL A 491 7.41 -9.09 -22.36
N PHE A 492 8.25 -9.93 -21.75
CA PHE A 492 9.67 -9.63 -21.60
C PHE A 492 10.44 -9.71 -22.92
N ILE A 493 10.10 -10.63 -23.83
CA ILE A 493 10.64 -10.63 -25.19
C ILE A 493 10.28 -9.33 -25.92
N THR A 494 9.04 -8.88 -25.80
CA THR A 494 8.57 -7.64 -26.41
C THR A 494 9.25 -6.41 -25.79
N ALA A 495 9.40 -6.38 -24.46
CA ALA A 495 10.12 -5.32 -23.76
C ALA A 495 11.58 -5.22 -24.23
N ARG A 496 12.27 -6.36 -24.39
CA ARG A 496 13.64 -6.43 -24.91
C ARG A 496 13.78 -5.92 -26.35
N LYS A 497 12.79 -6.18 -27.21
CA LYS A 497 12.78 -5.69 -28.60
C LYS A 497 12.56 -4.19 -28.70
N LEU A 498 11.82 -3.59 -27.77
CA LEU A 498 11.49 -2.18 -27.73
C LEU A 498 12.42 -1.36 -26.81
N GLU A 499 13.38 -2.03 -26.17
CA GLU A 499 14.34 -1.39 -25.27
C GLU A 499 15.14 -0.31 -26.01
N PRO A 500 15.21 0.91 -25.50
CA PRO A 500 15.96 1.99 -26.14
C PRO A 500 17.45 1.67 -26.26
N PRO A 501 18.10 2.08 -27.37
CA PRO A 501 19.53 1.91 -27.55
C PRO A 501 20.29 2.61 -26.41
N GLY A 502 21.34 1.96 -25.91
CA GLY A 502 22.17 2.47 -24.81
C GLY A 502 21.66 2.17 -23.40
N LEU A 503 20.37 1.83 -23.22
CA LEU A 503 19.83 1.51 -21.88
C LEU A 503 20.51 0.28 -21.27
N ARG A 504 20.83 -0.73 -22.08
CA ARG A 504 21.55 -1.94 -21.64
C ARG A 504 22.99 -1.69 -21.22
N GLN A 505 23.64 -0.71 -21.82
CA GLN A 505 25.05 -0.42 -21.57
C GLN A 505 25.23 0.56 -20.39
N ALA A 506 24.20 1.38 -20.07
CA ALA A 506 24.25 2.31 -18.98
C ALA A 506 24.43 1.58 -17.63
N GLN A 507 25.32 2.04 -16.78
CA GLN A 507 25.43 1.53 -15.42
C GLN A 507 24.21 1.96 -14.61
N PRO A 508 23.54 1.06 -13.83
CA PRO A 508 22.34 1.41 -13.08
C PRO A 508 22.67 2.33 -11.90
N ALA A 509 22.14 3.54 -11.93
CA ALA A 509 22.18 4.47 -10.79
C ALA A 509 20.87 4.35 -9.98
N TYR A 510 20.95 4.51 -8.67
CA TYR A 510 19.82 4.29 -7.77
C TYR A 510 19.49 5.55 -6.96
N GLU A 511 18.25 6.02 -7.06
CA GLU A 511 17.65 7.08 -6.23
C GLU A 511 16.46 6.54 -5.42
N PRO A 512 16.66 5.57 -4.50
CA PRO A 512 15.55 4.87 -3.88
C PRO A 512 14.62 5.78 -3.06
N ARG A 513 15.12 6.89 -2.50
CA ARG A 513 14.30 7.83 -1.72
C ARG A 513 13.23 8.50 -2.57
N GLY A 514 13.59 8.98 -3.77
CA GLY A 514 12.64 9.61 -4.69
C GLY A 514 11.59 8.64 -5.20
N TRP A 515 12.00 7.41 -5.49
CA TRP A 515 11.09 6.37 -5.97
C TRP A 515 10.12 5.89 -4.87
N TRP A 516 10.61 5.68 -3.64
CA TRP A 516 9.75 5.26 -2.52
C TRP A 516 8.72 6.30 -2.07
N LEU A 517 8.98 7.59 -2.25
CA LEU A 517 8.02 8.64 -1.93
C LEU A 517 6.81 8.67 -2.89
N ALA A 518 7.03 8.34 -4.16
CA ALA A 518 5.98 8.32 -5.17
C ALA A 518 5.14 7.03 -5.18
N VAL A 519 5.66 5.94 -4.60
CA VAL A 519 5.09 4.59 -4.64
C VAL A 519 3.83 4.40 -3.78
N PRO A 520 3.75 4.82 -2.49
CA PRO A 520 2.64 4.47 -1.63
C PRO A 520 1.26 4.91 -2.13
N PRO A 521 1.05 6.15 -2.59
CA PRO A 521 -0.27 6.56 -3.08
C PRO A 521 -0.69 5.79 -4.33
N LEU A 522 0.23 5.51 -5.25
CA LEU A 522 -0.05 4.76 -6.47
C LEU A 522 -0.33 3.28 -6.20
N MET A 523 0.38 2.68 -5.24
CA MET A 523 0.12 1.32 -4.77
C MET A 523 -1.28 1.22 -4.15
N LEU A 524 -1.65 2.19 -3.31
CA LEU A 524 -2.97 2.23 -2.69
C LEU A 524 -4.07 2.40 -3.74
N ILE A 525 -3.91 3.31 -4.69
CA ILE A 525 -4.90 3.53 -5.75
C ILE A 525 -5.12 2.25 -6.56
N THR A 526 -4.05 1.61 -7.04
CA THR A 526 -4.18 0.42 -7.90
C THR A 526 -4.62 -0.83 -7.13
N GLY A 527 -4.07 -1.05 -5.94
CA GLY A 527 -4.42 -2.19 -5.09
C GLY A 527 -5.85 -2.12 -4.59
N LEU A 528 -6.29 -0.93 -4.15
CA LEU A 528 -7.66 -0.73 -3.67
C LEU A 528 -8.70 -0.80 -4.81
N ASP A 529 -8.36 -0.32 -6.01
CA ASP A 529 -9.25 -0.45 -7.17
C ASP A 529 -9.56 -1.92 -7.48
N VAL A 530 -8.53 -2.78 -7.50
CA VAL A 530 -8.70 -4.22 -7.68
C VAL A 530 -9.46 -4.84 -6.51
N PHE A 531 -9.12 -4.46 -5.27
CA PHE A 531 -9.77 -4.98 -4.08
C PHE A 531 -11.26 -4.65 -4.03
N VAL A 532 -11.64 -3.37 -4.25
CA VAL A 532 -13.04 -2.92 -4.27
C VAL A 532 -13.83 -3.63 -5.37
N SER A 533 -13.23 -3.80 -6.55
CA SER A 533 -13.89 -4.49 -7.67
C SER A 533 -14.13 -5.98 -7.39
N ARG A 534 -13.41 -6.60 -6.45
CA ARG A 534 -13.53 -8.03 -6.09
C ARG A 534 -14.14 -8.26 -4.70
N ALA A 535 -14.43 -7.19 -3.94
CA ALA A 535 -14.86 -7.28 -2.54
C ALA A 535 -16.09 -8.17 -2.35
N GLY A 536 -17.11 -8.08 -3.21
CA GLY A 536 -18.31 -8.93 -3.10
C GLY A 536 -18.00 -10.42 -3.23
N VAL A 537 -17.10 -10.82 -4.15
CA VAL A 537 -16.65 -12.22 -4.28
C VAL A 537 -15.84 -12.65 -3.05
N LEU A 538 -14.98 -11.78 -2.55
CA LEU A 538 -14.12 -12.06 -1.39
C LEU A 538 -14.97 -12.23 -0.11
N VAL A 539 -15.96 -11.37 0.11
CA VAL A 539 -16.84 -11.45 1.28
C VAL A 539 -17.70 -12.70 1.23
N LEU A 540 -18.33 -13.01 0.08
CA LEU A 540 -19.14 -14.22 -0.09
C LEU A 540 -18.31 -15.49 0.09
N GLY A 541 -17.08 -15.53 -0.43
CA GLY A 541 -16.18 -16.68 -0.21
C GLY A 541 -15.74 -16.81 1.24
N TRP A 542 -15.50 -15.69 1.93
CA TRP A 542 -15.13 -15.67 3.37
C TRP A 542 -16.27 -16.16 4.28
N THR A 543 -17.52 -15.82 3.94
CA THR A 543 -18.71 -16.23 4.68
C THR A 543 -19.20 -17.64 4.30
N ASN A 544 -18.35 -18.44 3.64
CA ASN A 544 -18.60 -19.81 3.20
C ASN A 544 -19.75 -19.98 2.16
N HIS A 545 -20.10 -18.89 1.48
CA HIS A 545 -21.10 -18.88 0.38
C HIS A 545 -20.39 -19.01 -0.98
N ILE A 546 -19.60 -20.08 -1.17
CA ILE A 546 -18.72 -20.23 -2.35
C ILE A 546 -19.50 -20.35 -3.66
N ARG A 547 -20.64 -21.06 -3.66
CA ARG A 547 -21.50 -21.18 -4.84
C ARG A 547 -22.06 -19.82 -5.25
N GLU A 548 -22.52 -19.07 -4.29
CA GLU A 548 -23.04 -17.70 -4.46
C GLU A 548 -21.95 -16.73 -4.89
N ALA A 549 -20.73 -16.92 -4.43
CA ALA A 549 -19.56 -16.15 -4.91
C ALA A 549 -19.31 -16.38 -6.41
N GLY A 550 -19.53 -17.60 -6.91
CA GLY A 550 -19.44 -17.92 -8.34
C GLY A 550 -20.55 -17.21 -9.15
N ILE A 551 -21.79 -17.27 -8.70
CA ILE A 551 -22.93 -16.60 -9.33
C ILE A 551 -22.68 -15.07 -9.34
N PHE A 552 -22.23 -14.52 -8.22
CA PHE A 552 -21.89 -13.11 -8.09
C PHE A 552 -20.73 -12.70 -9.03
N ALA A 553 -19.68 -13.51 -9.12
CA ALA A 553 -18.53 -13.22 -9.98
C ALA A 553 -18.93 -13.17 -11.46
N LEU A 554 -19.82 -14.07 -11.90
CA LEU A 554 -20.33 -14.07 -13.26
C LEU A 554 -21.20 -12.83 -13.53
N ALA A 555 -22.12 -12.50 -12.60
CA ALA A 555 -22.96 -11.31 -12.66
C ALA A 555 -22.10 -10.02 -12.69
N LEU A 556 -21.02 -9.98 -11.90
CA LEU A 556 -20.07 -8.87 -11.88
C LEU A 556 -19.34 -8.72 -13.22
N ASN A 557 -18.91 -9.83 -13.85
CA ASN A 557 -18.26 -9.77 -15.16
C ASN A 557 -19.20 -9.20 -16.23
N VAL A 558 -20.49 -9.52 -16.19
CA VAL A 558 -21.52 -8.92 -17.05
C VAL A 558 -21.66 -7.42 -16.78
N ALA A 559 -21.76 -7.03 -15.52
CA ALA A 559 -21.89 -5.62 -15.13
C ALA A 559 -20.65 -4.77 -15.49
N MET A 560 -19.44 -5.35 -15.43
CA MET A 560 -18.21 -4.68 -15.81
C MET A 560 -18.17 -4.26 -17.29
N LEU A 561 -18.93 -4.91 -18.19
CA LEU A 561 -19.03 -4.50 -19.59
C LEU A 561 -19.57 -3.06 -19.72
N VAL A 562 -20.45 -2.64 -18.84
CA VAL A 562 -20.98 -1.27 -18.77
C VAL A 562 -19.86 -0.27 -18.45
N GLY A 563 -18.91 -0.66 -17.61
CA GLY A 563 -17.74 0.17 -17.21
C GLY A 563 -16.72 0.40 -18.33
N LEU A 564 -16.72 -0.40 -19.40
CA LEU A 564 -15.77 -0.29 -20.51
C LEU A 564 -15.80 1.08 -21.20
N SER A 565 -16.99 1.69 -21.31
CA SER A 565 -17.15 3.02 -21.88
C SER A 565 -16.34 4.07 -21.12
N ARG A 566 -16.38 4.04 -19.79
CA ARG A 566 -15.60 4.95 -18.92
C ARG A 566 -14.10 4.73 -19.07
N ILE A 567 -13.66 3.48 -19.11
CA ILE A 567 -12.23 3.14 -19.24
C ILE A 567 -11.70 3.61 -20.60
N ALA A 568 -12.46 3.41 -21.66
CA ALA A 568 -12.13 3.87 -23.01
C ALA A 568 -11.96 5.40 -23.06
N VAL A 569 -12.88 6.13 -22.46
CA VAL A 569 -12.82 7.59 -22.37
C VAL A 569 -11.66 8.05 -21.49
N ALA A 570 -11.41 7.40 -20.36
CA ALA A 570 -10.34 7.74 -19.43
C ALA A 570 -8.94 7.67 -20.07
N THR A 571 -8.70 6.72 -20.99
CA THR A 571 -7.42 6.60 -21.71
C THR A 571 -7.08 7.81 -22.56
N MET A 572 -8.09 8.43 -23.18
CA MET A 572 -7.95 9.64 -24.01
C MET A 572 -7.99 10.92 -23.16
N PHE A 573 -8.74 10.90 -22.06
CA PHE A 573 -8.91 12.02 -21.14
C PHE A 573 -7.60 12.35 -20.40
N SER A 574 -6.91 11.33 -19.85
CA SER A 574 -5.78 11.53 -18.95
C SER A 574 -4.63 12.38 -19.49
N PRO A 575 -4.09 12.14 -20.71
CA PRO A 575 -2.98 12.94 -21.24
C PRO A 575 -3.40 14.38 -21.56
N THR A 576 -4.64 14.57 -22.04
CA THR A 576 -5.16 15.90 -22.39
C THR A 576 -5.46 16.71 -21.13
N ALA A 577 -5.96 16.06 -20.06
CA ALA A 577 -6.20 16.69 -18.77
C ALA A 577 -4.90 17.17 -18.12
N ALA A 578 -3.84 16.36 -18.18
CA ALA A 578 -2.52 16.75 -17.68
C ALA A 578 -1.93 17.97 -18.40
N ASP A 579 -2.06 18.03 -19.74
CA ASP A 579 -1.58 19.14 -20.54
C ASP A 579 -2.36 20.45 -20.25
N LEU A 580 -3.70 20.39 -20.19
CA LEU A 580 -4.52 21.55 -19.83
C LEU A 580 -4.24 22.05 -18.41
N HIS A 581 -4.05 21.13 -17.46
CA HIS A 581 -3.70 21.48 -16.10
C HIS A 581 -2.33 22.16 -16.01
N ALA A 582 -1.32 21.63 -16.70
CA ALA A 582 0.01 22.22 -16.76
C ALA A 582 0.03 23.63 -17.39
N ARG A 583 -0.89 23.91 -18.32
CA ARG A 583 -1.08 25.25 -18.94
C ARG A 583 -1.95 26.19 -18.08
N GLY A 584 -2.54 25.71 -16.98
CA GLY A 584 -3.44 26.50 -16.15
C GLY A 584 -4.82 26.77 -16.78
N ASP A 585 -5.16 26.08 -17.87
CA ASP A 585 -6.45 26.26 -18.58
C ASP A 585 -7.59 25.50 -17.86
N GLN A 586 -8.12 26.12 -16.83
CA GLN A 586 -9.24 25.56 -16.06
C GLN A 586 -10.53 25.44 -16.87
N LYS A 587 -10.78 26.39 -17.82
CA LYS A 587 -11.99 26.35 -18.67
C LYS A 587 -11.93 25.18 -19.65
N GLY A 588 -10.77 24.99 -20.29
CA GLY A 588 -10.53 23.83 -21.15
C GLY A 588 -10.66 22.51 -20.40
N LEU A 589 -10.11 22.43 -19.19
CA LEU A 589 -10.20 21.25 -18.32
C LEU A 589 -11.63 20.92 -17.90
N GLN A 590 -12.44 21.95 -17.55
CA GLN A 590 -13.87 21.80 -17.25
C GLN A 590 -14.66 21.28 -18.45
N GLN A 591 -14.42 21.84 -19.64
CA GLN A 591 -15.10 21.39 -20.87
C GLN A 591 -14.70 19.97 -21.28
N LEU A 592 -13.41 19.64 -21.14
CA LEU A 592 -12.91 18.29 -21.39
C LEU A 592 -13.57 17.28 -20.45
N PHE A 593 -13.65 17.61 -19.14
CA PHE A 593 -14.28 16.75 -18.15
C PHE A 593 -15.77 16.54 -18.40
N ALA A 594 -16.50 17.61 -18.75
CA ALA A 594 -17.92 17.52 -19.10
C ALA A 594 -18.16 16.61 -20.32
N ARG A 595 -17.38 16.77 -21.39
CA ARG A 595 -17.47 15.92 -22.60
C ARG A 595 -17.12 14.47 -22.30
N ALA A 596 -16.06 14.24 -21.51
CA ALA A 596 -15.67 12.90 -21.09
C ALA A 596 -16.77 12.22 -20.26
N THR A 597 -17.41 12.95 -19.36
CA THR A 597 -18.55 12.44 -18.58
C THR A 597 -19.74 12.07 -19.48
N LEU A 598 -20.12 12.92 -20.44
CA LEU A 598 -21.19 12.64 -21.40
C LEU A 598 -20.92 11.39 -22.24
N LEU A 599 -19.72 11.26 -22.77
CA LEU A 599 -19.32 10.09 -23.57
C LEU A 599 -19.32 8.80 -22.72
N SER A 600 -18.81 8.87 -21.48
CA SER A 600 -18.82 7.74 -20.55
C SER A 600 -20.24 7.30 -20.19
N ALA A 601 -21.10 8.26 -19.86
CA ALA A 601 -22.49 8.04 -19.49
C ALA A 601 -23.31 7.48 -20.66
N GLY A 602 -23.19 8.11 -21.85
CA GLY A 602 -23.89 7.67 -23.05
C GLY A 602 -23.51 6.25 -23.45
N GLY A 603 -22.20 5.94 -23.48
CA GLY A 603 -21.71 4.59 -23.76
C GLY A 603 -22.16 3.56 -22.71
N ALA A 604 -22.16 3.93 -21.43
CA ALA A 604 -22.64 3.05 -20.35
C ALA A 604 -24.14 2.75 -20.48
N ILE A 605 -24.97 3.72 -20.76
CA ILE A 605 -26.43 3.56 -20.93
C ILE A 605 -26.74 2.65 -22.12
N VAL A 606 -26.06 2.84 -23.25
CA VAL A 606 -26.22 2.01 -24.45
C VAL A 606 -25.97 0.53 -24.17
N VAL A 607 -24.99 0.22 -23.31
CA VAL A 607 -24.68 -1.17 -22.92
C VAL A 607 -25.60 -1.65 -21.79
N ALA A 608 -25.90 -0.80 -20.83
CA ALA A 608 -26.67 -1.15 -19.63
C ALA A 608 -28.11 -1.55 -19.95
N ILE A 609 -28.81 -0.80 -20.82
CA ILE A 609 -30.21 -1.06 -21.12
C ILE A 609 -30.42 -2.46 -21.70
N PRO A 610 -29.74 -2.90 -22.78
CA PRO A 610 -29.86 -4.27 -23.25
C PRO A 610 -29.48 -5.31 -22.19
N MET A 611 -28.37 -5.09 -21.47
CA MET A 611 -27.91 -6.03 -20.46
C MET A 611 -28.88 -6.19 -19.30
N MET A 612 -29.56 -5.14 -18.87
CA MET A 612 -30.60 -5.22 -17.84
C MET A 612 -31.83 -6.03 -18.30
N LEU A 613 -32.22 -5.89 -19.58
CA LEU A 613 -33.38 -6.58 -20.16
C LEU A 613 -33.09 -8.08 -20.35
N ILE A 614 -31.90 -8.43 -20.87
CA ILE A 614 -31.55 -9.81 -21.19
C ILE A 614 -30.73 -10.51 -20.09
N ALA A 615 -30.56 -9.90 -18.91
CA ALA A 615 -29.67 -10.41 -17.85
C ALA A 615 -30.00 -11.89 -17.48
N GLU A 616 -31.26 -12.23 -17.35
CA GLU A 616 -31.69 -13.57 -16.94
C GLU A 616 -31.45 -14.62 -18.05
N PRO A 617 -31.97 -14.47 -19.30
CA PRO A 617 -31.66 -15.41 -20.35
C PRO A 617 -30.18 -15.48 -20.72
N PHE A 618 -29.45 -14.37 -20.57
CA PHE A 618 -28.03 -14.35 -20.80
C PHE A 618 -27.25 -15.17 -19.77
N LEU A 619 -27.59 -15.04 -18.49
CA LEU A 619 -26.94 -15.84 -17.43
C LEU A 619 -27.37 -17.32 -17.47
N ALA A 620 -28.65 -17.59 -17.77
CA ALA A 620 -29.14 -18.94 -17.94
C ALA A 620 -28.45 -19.73 -19.08
N PHE A 621 -28.00 -19.02 -20.12
CA PHE A 621 -27.24 -19.62 -21.22
C PHE A 621 -25.94 -20.31 -20.74
N PHE A 622 -25.36 -19.85 -19.63
CA PHE A 622 -24.14 -20.41 -19.05
C PHE A 622 -24.38 -21.51 -18.01
N GLY A 623 -25.65 -21.85 -17.74
CA GLY A 623 -26.10 -22.89 -16.85
C GLY A 623 -27.28 -22.43 -16.01
N GLU A 624 -28.24 -23.31 -15.77
CA GLU A 624 -29.47 -22.98 -15.02
C GLU A 624 -29.16 -22.38 -13.63
N GLY A 625 -28.11 -22.87 -12.97
CA GLY A 625 -27.71 -22.37 -11.66
C GLY A 625 -27.22 -20.91 -11.66
N PHE A 626 -26.87 -20.30 -12.82
CA PHE A 626 -26.46 -18.91 -12.91
C PHE A 626 -27.58 -17.92 -13.16
N ALA A 627 -28.78 -18.39 -13.57
CA ALA A 627 -29.97 -17.53 -13.78
C ALA A 627 -30.33 -16.74 -12.51
N ALA A 628 -30.14 -17.32 -11.34
CA ALA A 628 -30.30 -16.66 -10.04
C ALA A 628 -29.43 -15.39 -9.85
N GLY A 629 -28.40 -15.22 -10.67
CA GLY A 629 -27.58 -14.03 -10.68
C GLY A 629 -28.16 -12.80 -11.37
N ALA A 630 -29.31 -12.91 -12.04
CA ALA A 630 -29.89 -11.79 -12.79
C ALA A 630 -30.22 -10.56 -11.93
N PRO A 631 -30.85 -10.68 -10.73
CA PRO A 631 -31.05 -9.53 -9.84
C PRO A 631 -29.70 -8.91 -9.38
N ILE A 632 -28.71 -9.75 -9.10
CA ILE A 632 -27.33 -9.30 -8.73
C ILE A 632 -26.73 -8.47 -9.87
N ALA A 633 -26.81 -8.98 -11.11
CA ALA A 633 -26.30 -8.28 -12.28
C ALA A 633 -27.00 -6.93 -12.48
N ARG A 634 -28.32 -6.87 -12.35
CA ARG A 634 -29.09 -5.61 -12.49
C ARG A 634 -28.65 -4.56 -11.48
N VAL A 635 -28.48 -4.93 -10.19
CA VAL A 635 -28.00 -4.01 -9.15
C VAL A 635 -26.59 -3.51 -9.44
N LEU A 636 -25.67 -4.40 -9.83
CA LEU A 636 -24.30 -4.02 -10.19
C LEU A 636 -24.23 -3.14 -11.44
N ILE A 637 -25.06 -3.42 -12.46
CA ILE A 637 -25.19 -2.58 -13.66
C ILE A 637 -25.57 -1.15 -13.28
N LEU A 638 -26.55 -0.96 -12.40
CA LEU A 638 -26.94 0.37 -11.90
C LEU A 638 -25.77 1.07 -11.20
N GLY A 639 -25.01 0.35 -10.38
CA GLY A 639 -23.80 0.87 -9.75
C GLY A 639 -22.77 1.36 -10.77
N TYR A 640 -22.45 0.57 -11.81
CA TYR A 640 -21.51 0.96 -12.86
C TYR A 640 -22.04 2.11 -13.76
N VAL A 641 -23.33 2.17 -14.02
CA VAL A 641 -23.95 3.33 -14.68
C VAL A 641 -23.73 4.58 -13.85
N PHE A 642 -23.98 4.52 -12.53
CA PHE A 642 -23.74 5.65 -11.63
C PHE A 642 -22.28 6.13 -11.69
N VAL A 643 -21.31 5.21 -11.66
CA VAL A 643 -19.88 5.55 -11.80
C VAL A 643 -19.59 6.24 -13.15
N ALA A 644 -20.18 5.77 -14.24
CA ALA A 644 -20.02 6.37 -15.55
C ALA A 644 -20.64 7.78 -15.63
N LEU A 645 -21.76 8.03 -14.93
CA LEU A 645 -22.40 9.34 -14.79
C LEU A 645 -21.54 10.34 -13.99
N CYS A 646 -20.68 9.86 -13.10
CA CYS A 646 -19.71 10.69 -12.38
C CYS A 646 -18.50 11.11 -13.24
N GLY A 647 -18.22 10.37 -14.32
CA GLY A 647 -17.07 10.64 -15.22
C GLY A 647 -15.72 10.15 -14.69
N PRO A 648 -14.60 10.46 -15.35
CA PRO A 648 -13.26 9.97 -15.01
C PRO A 648 -12.60 10.76 -13.85
N GLN A 649 -13.26 10.86 -12.69
CA GLN A 649 -12.84 11.66 -11.54
C GLN A 649 -11.48 11.25 -10.98
N GLN A 650 -11.25 9.93 -10.82
CA GLN A 650 -9.98 9.38 -10.35
C GLN A 650 -8.81 9.80 -11.24
N ASN A 651 -9.01 9.74 -12.56
CA ASN A 651 -8.00 10.16 -13.51
C ASN A 651 -7.76 11.69 -13.46
N LEU A 652 -8.81 12.48 -13.25
CA LEU A 652 -8.68 13.91 -13.05
C LEU A 652 -7.82 14.24 -11.84
N LEU A 653 -8.10 13.62 -10.68
CA LEU A 653 -7.31 13.83 -9.46
C LEU A 653 -5.85 13.38 -9.63
N ALA A 654 -5.61 12.24 -10.28
CA ALA A 654 -4.26 11.75 -10.55
C ALA A 654 -3.47 12.68 -11.50
N MET A 655 -4.13 13.29 -12.50
CA MET A 655 -3.46 14.19 -13.46
C MET A 655 -3.28 15.62 -12.93
N THR A 656 -3.94 15.99 -11.84
CA THR A 656 -3.86 17.33 -11.23
C THR A 656 -3.00 17.36 -9.96
N GLY A 657 -2.22 16.31 -9.67
CA GLY A 657 -1.35 16.24 -8.48
C GLY A 657 -2.07 16.01 -7.16
N ASN A 658 -3.35 15.59 -7.20
CA ASN A 658 -4.15 15.29 -6.00
C ASN A 658 -4.26 13.77 -5.76
N GLU A 659 -3.18 13.02 -5.98
CA GLU A 659 -3.12 11.55 -5.89
C GLU A 659 -3.48 11.05 -4.48
N TRP A 660 -3.01 11.75 -3.43
CA TRP A 660 -3.32 11.39 -2.05
C TRP A 660 -4.81 11.57 -1.70
N ALA A 661 -5.47 12.58 -2.26
CA ALA A 661 -6.90 12.75 -2.07
C ALA A 661 -7.70 11.62 -2.75
N ALA A 662 -7.28 11.21 -3.94
CA ALA A 662 -7.84 10.02 -4.59
C ALA A 662 -7.60 8.76 -3.73
N ALA A 663 -6.39 8.55 -3.23
CA ALA A 663 -6.05 7.39 -2.40
C ALA A 663 -6.87 7.35 -1.09
N THR A 664 -7.00 8.46 -0.39
CA THR A 664 -7.76 8.52 0.88
C THR A 664 -9.26 8.29 0.68
N THR A 665 -9.85 8.84 -0.38
CA THR A 665 -11.27 8.58 -0.71
C THR A 665 -11.48 7.12 -1.11
N MET A 666 -10.51 6.49 -1.77
CA MET A 666 -10.56 5.06 -2.12
C MET A 666 -10.41 4.15 -0.89
N ILE A 667 -9.55 4.51 0.07
CA ILE A 667 -9.44 3.78 1.35
C ILE A 667 -10.78 3.80 2.08
N ALA A 668 -11.40 4.97 2.20
CA ALA A 668 -12.71 5.09 2.83
C ALA A 668 -13.80 4.31 2.07
N GLY A 669 -13.76 4.38 0.73
CA GLY A 669 -14.66 3.62 -0.14
C GLY A 669 -14.47 2.10 -0.01
N ALA A 670 -13.23 1.62 0.07
CA ALA A 670 -12.92 0.20 0.27
C ALA A 670 -13.42 -0.31 1.63
N ALA A 671 -13.21 0.47 2.70
CA ALA A 671 -13.73 0.15 4.02
C ALA A 671 -15.27 0.11 4.03
N ALA A 672 -15.92 1.12 3.43
CA ALA A 672 -17.38 1.16 3.30
C ALA A 672 -17.90 -0.04 2.47
N ASN A 673 -17.17 -0.45 1.41
CA ASN A 673 -17.54 -1.61 0.59
C ASN A 673 -17.53 -2.91 1.38
N ILE A 674 -16.47 -3.16 2.17
CA ILE A 674 -16.39 -4.38 2.99
C ILE A 674 -17.54 -4.41 3.99
N ILE A 675 -17.76 -3.30 4.70
CA ILE A 675 -18.82 -3.22 5.70
C ILE A 675 -20.21 -3.41 5.06
N ALA A 676 -20.47 -2.69 3.96
CA ALA A 676 -21.74 -2.77 3.27
C ALA A 676 -21.97 -4.16 2.65
N CYS A 677 -20.94 -4.81 2.11
CA CYS A 677 -21.03 -6.18 1.62
C CYS A 677 -21.26 -7.17 2.75
N ALA A 678 -20.51 -7.08 3.86
CA ALA A 678 -20.64 -8.00 4.98
C ALA A 678 -22.03 -7.90 5.61
N VAL A 679 -22.51 -6.69 5.92
CA VAL A 679 -23.86 -6.45 6.44
C VAL A 679 -24.92 -6.87 5.42
N GLY A 680 -24.69 -6.55 4.14
CA GLY A 680 -25.62 -6.90 3.07
C GLY A 680 -25.78 -8.41 2.90
N VAL A 681 -24.68 -9.18 2.99
CA VAL A 681 -24.70 -10.66 2.91
C VAL A 681 -25.53 -11.25 4.04
N GLU A 682 -25.36 -10.76 5.25
CA GLU A 682 -26.12 -11.26 6.43
C GLU A 682 -27.64 -10.99 6.30
N ILE A 683 -28.03 -9.85 5.70
CA ILE A 683 -29.45 -9.44 5.64
C ILE A 683 -30.16 -10.00 4.39
N TYR A 684 -29.52 -9.92 3.22
CA TYR A 684 -30.12 -10.21 1.92
C TYR A 684 -29.31 -11.19 1.06
N GLY A 685 -28.31 -11.88 1.66
CA GLY A 685 -27.45 -12.80 0.93
C GLY A 685 -26.67 -12.15 -0.22
N PRO A 686 -26.54 -12.84 -1.38
CA PRO A 686 -25.72 -12.34 -2.50
C PRO A 686 -26.22 -11.03 -3.12
N ILE A 687 -27.55 -10.77 -3.06
CA ILE A 687 -28.14 -9.51 -3.53
C ILE A 687 -27.69 -8.37 -2.61
N GLY A 688 -27.63 -8.61 -1.30
CA GLY A 688 -27.13 -7.66 -0.33
C GLY A 688 -25.66 -7.28 -0.58
N ALA A 689 -24.82 -8.26 -0.97
CA ALA A 689 -23.46 -7.97 -1.42
C ALA A 689 -23.43 -7.04 -2.65
N ALA A 690 -24.32 -7.26 -3.62
CA ALA A 690 -24.40 -6.40 -4.82
C ALA A 690 -24.83 -4.97 -4.48
N VAL A 691 -25.81 -4.82 -3.58
CA VAL A 691 -26.22 -3.51 -3.05
C VAL A 691 -25.07 -2.84 -2.31
N GLY A 692 -24.31 -3.59 -1.48
CA GLY A 692 -23.15 -3.11 -0.78
C GLY A 692 -22.08 -2.55 -1.73
N VAL A 693 -21.75 -3.30 -2.79
CA VAL A 693 -20.81 -2.83 -3.83
C VAL A 693 -21.34 -1.58 -4.53
N ALA A 694 -22.62 -1.55 -4.95
CA ALA A 694 -23.20 -0.40 -5.64
C ALA A 694 -23.21 0.86 -4.77
N LEU A 695 -23.57 0.73 -3.48
CA LEU A 695 -23.56 1.82 -2.51
C LEU A 695 -22.13 2.34 -2.27
N ALA A 696 -21.15 1.44 -2.10
CA ALA A 696 -19.76 1.83 -1.91
C ALA A 696 -19.20 2.59 -3.12
N LEU A 697 -19.51 2.12 -4.33
CA LEU A 697 -19.17 2.82 -5.58
C LEU A 697 -19.79 4.22 -5.61
N ALA A 698 -21.06 4.36 -5.17
CA ALA A 698 -21.75 5.64 -5.11
C ALA A 698 -21.10 6.59 -4.09
N ILE A 699 -20.88 6.12 -2.85
CA ILE A 699 -20.27 6.91 -1.75
C ILE A 699 -18.90 7.44 -2.17
N TRP A 700 -18.04 6.58 -2.67
CA TRP A 700 -16.70 6.95 -3.11
C TRP A 700 -16.72 8.00 -4.25
N ASN A 701 -17.54 7.77 -5.28
CA ASN A 701 -17.63 8.71 -6.40
C ASN A 701 -18.24 10.07 -5.98
N VAL A 702 -19.20 10.07 -5.06
CA VAL A 702 -19.72 11.31 -4.47
C VAL A 702 -18.65 12.03 -3.64
N ALA A 703 -17.88 11.30 -2.83
CA ALA A 703 -16.78 11.88 -2.06
C ALA A 703 -15.72 12.55 -2.97
N MET A 704 -15.32 11.86 -4.06
CA MET A 704 -14.43 12.45 -5.06
C MET A 704 -15.04 13.68 -5.73
N ALA A 705 -16.34 13.64 -6.08
CA ALA A 705 -17.06 14.75 -6.68
C ALA A 705 -17.04 15.99 -5.78
N VAL A 706 -17.32 15.81 -4.49
CA VAL A 706 -17.29 16.89 -3.50
C VAL A 706 -15.87 17.46 -3.36
N TYR A 707 -14.85 16.61 -3.33
CA TYR A 707 -13.46 17.06 -3.27
C TYR A 707 -13.06 17.87 -4.51
N ILE A 708 -13.37 17.37 -5.70
CA ILE A 708 -13.10 18.05 -6.99
C ILE A 708 -13.78 19.42 -7.01
N GLY A 709 -15.06 19.48 -6.61
CA GLY A 709 -15.83 20.73 -6.55
C GLY A 709 -15.20 21.77 -5.59
N LYS A 710 -14.82 21.34 -4.40
CA LYS A 710 -14.26 22.24 -3.36
C LYS A 710 -12.82 22.67 -3.68
N ARG A 711 -11.97 21.77 -4.13
CA ARG A 711 -10.52 22.02 -4.24
C ARG A 711 -10.10 22.49 -5.65
N LEU A 712 -10.60 21.85 -6.69
CA LEU A 712 -10.26 22.18 -8.06
C LEU A 712 -11.24 23.21 -8.69
N LYS A 713 -12.36 23.50 -8.01
CA LYS A 713 -13.42 24.38 -8.52
C LYS A 713 -13.96 23.93 -9.88
N ILE A 714 -13.95 22.63 -10.14
CA ILE A 714 -14.48 21.98 -11.33
C ILE A 714 -15.83 21.39 -10.96
N LEU A 715 -16.88 21.70 -11.71
CA LEU A 715 -18.21 21.13 -11.51
C LEU A 715 -18.18 19.63 -11.85
N PRO A 716 -18.52 18.74 -10.90
CA PRO A 716 -18.38 17.31 -11.12
C PRO A 716 -19.55 16.70 -11.91
N GLY A 717 -19.24 15.61 -12.62
CA GLY A 717 -20.21 14.66 -13.17
C GLY A 717 -21.26 15.25 -14.11
N LEU A 718 -22.47 14.73 -13.99
CA LEU A 718 -23.63 15.14 -14.80
C LEU A 718 -23.97 16.62 -14.68
N VAL A 719 -23.75 17.24 -13.52
CA VAL A 719 -23.99 18.68 -13.33
C VAL A 719 -23.20 19.49 -14.33
N SER A 720 -21.91 19.14 -14.50
CA SER A 720 -21.05 19.74 -15.52
C SER A 720 -21.56 19.48 -16.95
N ALA A 721 -21.99 18.25 -17.22
CA ALA A 721 -22.47 17.85 -18.54
C ALA A 721 -23.77 18.56 -18.92
N VAL A 722 -24.76 18.61 -18.02
CA VAL A 722 -26.06 19.28 -18.28
C VAL A 722 -25.89 20.80 -18.41
N LEU A 723 -25.05 21.41 -17.54
CA LEU A 723 -24.74 22.84 -17.64
C LEU A 723 -23.99 23.17 -18.95
N SER A 724 -23.08 22.33 -19.41
CA SER A 724 -22.36 22.54 -20.66
C SER A 724 -23.29 22.48 -21.87
N ILE A 725 -24.30 21.62 -21.89
CA ILE A 725 -25.32 21.55 -22.93
C ILE A 725 -26.22 22.78 -22.89
N ARG A 726 -26.66 23.25 -21.74
CA ARG A 726 -27.47 24.46 -21.61
C ARG A 726 -26.69 25.72 -22.00
N LEU A 727 -25.42 25.81 -21.69
CA LEU A 727 -24.57 26.96 -21.97
C LEU A 727 -24.11 27.03 -23.44
N SER A 728 -23.99 25.89 -24.12
CA SER A 728 -23.78 25.88 -25.58
C SER A 728 -25.02 26.32 -26.35
N ALA A 729 -26.23 26.20 -25.76
CA ALA A 729 -27.49 26.67 -26.33
C ALA A 729 -27.78 28.16 -26.02
N ILE A 730 -27.16 28.72 -24.99
CA ILE A 730 -27.38 30.12 -24.52
C ILE A 730 -26.05 30.87 -24.58
N GLY A 731 -25.63 31.31 -25.73
CA GLY A 731 -24.39 32.11 -25.99
C GLY A 731 -23.61 32.64 -24.77
N GLY A 732 -22.39 32.34 -24.75
CA GLY A 732 -21.20 32.55 -23.88
C GLY A 732 -21.09 33.63 -22.77
N GLN A 733 -22.10 34.35 -22.34
CA GLN A 733 -21.95 35.45 -21.38
C GLN A 733 -22.25 35.12 -19.88
N GLN A 734 -22.82 33.95 -19.55
CA GLN A 734 -23.27 33.67 -18.17
C GLN A 734 -22.31 32.85 -17.30
N TRP A 735 -21.11 32.50 -17.76
CA TRP A 735 -20.13 31.74 -16.95
C TRP A 735 -19.65 32.47 -15.71
N ASN A 736 -19.55 33.78 -15.75
CA ASN A 736 -19.01 34.58 -14.64
C ASN A 736 -19.95 34.68 -13.43
N TRP A 737 -21.24 34.45 -13.61
CA TRP A 737 -22.22 34.53 -12.51
C TRP A 737 -22.23 33.27 -11.65
N LEU A 738 -22.12 32.07 -12.26
CA LEU A 738 -22.13 30.80 -11.53
C LEU A 738 -20.87 30.55 -10.68
N LEU A 739 -19.73 31.09 -11.08
CA LEU A 739 -18.50 31.06 -10.29
C LEU A 739 -18.52 32.04 -9.11
N ARG A 740 -19.40 33.02 -9.11
CA ARG A 740 -19.58 33.99 -8.00
C ARG A 740 -20.65 33.56 -6.98
N ALA A 741 -21.59 32.73 -7.37
CA ALA A 741 -22.66 32.22 -6.48
C ALA A 741 -22.20 31.07 -5.56
N GLY A 742 -20.99 30.58 -5.70
CA GLY A 742 -20.39 29.54 -4.86
C GLY A 742 -19.38 30.08 -3.83
N LYS A 743 -19.38 31.39 -3.59
CA LYS A 743 -18.70 32.05 -2.44
C LYS A 743 -19.76 32.31 -1.36
#